data_474022302fea2140686113892cc5a2ce
#
_entry.id   474022302fea2140686113892cc5a2ce
#
_cell.length_a   1.000
_cell.length_b   1.000
_cell.length_c   1.000
_cell.angle_alpha   90.00
_cell.angle_beta   90.00
_cell.angle_gamma   90.00
#
_symmetry.space_group_name_H-M   'P 1'
#
loop_
_entity.id
_entity.type
_entity.pdbx_description
1 polymer ?
#
loop_
_entity_poly.entity_id
_entity_poly.type
_entity_poly.pdbx_seq_one_letter_code
_entity_poly.pdbx_strand_id
1 'polypeptide(L)'
;MMCFLRVWCAALVLGVALIAQPLVAQEATTDYAAWDTFASQATETTAQDSTSDTALSTLRAQAVKWRNEFITLQSSNSDQIETTKDQIAALGAAPAEGETEDPLIAQRREELNATLTKLQAPGIQAGEAASRADGLIRNIDKVTRERQADKLLRLSPSAANPVNWPAAVSLFRWMGAWIYEETVWRFTQPINFDTLRNNAPLIAGLLVVAGILLFRGGRWMGRLTQWMLTKTAMRGRDLISGLVSLGQVILPVTGAFLLTTAIGRTALFGPIMMDFFGHLNFVLLTILLAWWLGGRVFPTRSGIESALSLAEEGRAEGRFHALMMGLALGLQQLLVNWIMPRAESYLGGTETAAAEKAAEAASRADAAMSVLFVPLQIFAALVLFRMGQLLRRQLKLSGESGEDVAFRYGLLKLLGNAAILIAIAAPTLGLIGYVSAANALIWPALLTLAVFAGVAVLQEFLTEFYVALSRTQEGRREGLIPVLAGFALALCALPVLALIWGARVEDLSDLWTQTVQGFAVGGVRISPAIFLTFAIVFGIGYAATRGLQGALKSTILPKTRLDKGGQNAIISGVGYIGIFLAALIAISSAGIDLSSLAIVAGALSVGIGFGLQNIVSNFVSGIILLIERPISEGDWIEVGGQMGTVKSISVRSTRIETADRTEVIVPNADFVSGQVTNWTRGNKTGRAQVPVGVAYGTDTRQIEAILLEIAKDHPLVMMSPEPQVLFIGFGADSLDFEIRAILADVLFRPKVISDMNHAIAQRFAAEGIEIPFAQRDLWLRNPELLPGAKPVPKHSSATEPKTVETPDAKKMTPEEARALYGDDDGDSGGEMDGYGGHTS
;
A
#
# COMPACT_ATOMS: atom_id res chain seq x y z
N MET A 1 33.54 -8.21 -5.10
CA MET A 1 32.06 -8.31 -5.11
C MET A 1 31.54 -9.60 -4.46
N MET A 2 32.14 -10.79 -4.66
CA MET A 2 31.71 -12.05 -3.99
C MET A 2 31.98 -12.11 -2.48
N CYS A 3 32.99 -11.43 -1.96
CA CYS A 3 33.31 -11.43 -0.52
C CYS A 3 32.33 -10.54 0.27
N PHE A 4 31.87 -9.45 -0.32
CA PHE A 4 30.88 -8.53 0.28
C PHE A 4 29.49 -9.15 0.39
N LEU A 5 29.10 -9.96 -0.60
CA LEU A 5 27.83 -10.70 -0.59
C LEU A 5 27.78 -11.80 0.49
N ARG A 6 28.93 -12.48 0.74
CA ARG A 6 29.03 -13.49 1.80
C ARG A 6 28.96 -12.91 3.20
N VAL A 7 29.55 -11.75 3.43
CA VAL A 7 29.47 -11.03 4.71
C VAL A 7 28.04 -10.53 4.97
N TRP A 8 27.33 -10.03 3.93
CA TRP A 8 25.94 -9.61 4.03
C TRP A 8 24.98 -10.77 4.27
N CYS A 9 25.17 -11.90 3.59
CA CYS A 9 24.36 -13.10 3.84
C CYS A 9 24.61 -13.68 5.24
N ALA A 10 25.84 -13.67 5.73
CA ALA A 10 26.17 -14.11 7.08
C ALA A 10 25.55 -13.17 8.15
N ALA A 11 25.57 -11.85 7.92
CA ALA A 11 24.93 -10.87 8.81
C ALA A 11 23.42 -11.01 8.81
N LEU A 12 22.80 -11.33 7.68
CA LEU A 12 21.35 -11.55 7.56
C LEU A 12 20.91 -12.85 8.25
N VAL A 13 21.71 -13.91 8.12
CA VAL A 13 21.46 -15.20 8.82
C VAL A 13 21.68 -15.06 10.33
N LEU A 14 22.68 -14.29 10.78
CA LEU A 14 22.88 -13.99 12.21
C LEU A 14 21.74 -13.08 12.75
N GLY A 15 21.25 -12.11 11.98
CA GLY A 15 20.12 -11.27 12.33
C GLY A 15 18.83 -12.07 12.49
N VAL A 16 18.57 -13.02 11.62
CA VAL A 16 17.39 -13.92 11.70
C VAL A 16 17.53 -14.92 12.85
N ALA A 17 18.74 -15.41 13.13
CA ALA A 17 18.98 -16.31 14.26
C ALA A 17 18.86 -15.62 15.62
N LEU A 18 19.13 -14.31 15.72
CA LEU A 18 18.93 -13.51 16.94
C LEU A 18 17.46 -13.17 17.21
N ILE A 19 16.60 -13.22 16.18
CA ILE A 19 15.13 -13.01 16.32
C ILE A 19 14.41 -14.31 16.66
N ALA A 20 15.03 -15.48 16.42
CA ALA A 20 14.48 -16.81 16.67
C ALA A 20 14.94 -17.41 18.02
N GLN A 21 15.08 -16.61 19.07
CA GLN A 21 15.10 -17.19 20.40
C GLN A 21 13.66 -17.56 20.77
N PRO A 22 13.35 -18.83 21.08
CA PRO A 22 12.07 -19.16 21.67
C PRO A 22 12.01 -18.44 23.03
N LEU A 23 11.14 -17.44 23.14
CA LEU A 23 10.67 -16.98 24.44
C LEU A 23 10.01 -18.21 25.09
N VAL A 24 10.76 -18.87 25.94
CA VAL A 24 10.17 -19.77 26.94
C VAL A 24 9.29 -18.86 27.77
N ALA A 25 8.00 -18.91 27.52
CA ALA A 25 6.98 -18.28 28.35
C ALA A 25 7.09 -18.94 29.72
N GLN A 26 7.88 -18.33 30.59
CA GLN A 26 7.72 -18.51 32.03
C GLN A 26 6.32 -18.00 32.32
N GLU A 27 5.42 -18.84 32.83
CA GLU A 27 4.15 -18.42 33.41
C GLU A 27 4.50 -17.44 34.56
N ALA A 28 4.65 -16.18 34.24
CA ALA A 28 4.70 -15.12 35.24
C ALA A 28 3.29 -15.02 35.81
N THR A 29 3.06 -15.64 36.94
CA THR A 29 1.86 -15.37 37.75
C THR A 29 1.95 -13.91 38.15
N THR A 30 1.22 -13.05 37.44
CA THR A 30 1.15 -11.61 37.76
C THR A 30 0.57 -11.49 39.17
N ASP A 31 1.29 -10.82 40.05
CA ASP A 31 0.89 -10.64 41.42
C ASP A 31 -0.17 -9.51 41.54
N TYR A 32 -1.43 -9.91 41.39
CA TYR A 32 -2.57 -8.99 41.55
C TYR A 32 -2.65 -8.36 42.96
N ALA A 33 -2.12 -9.04 44.02
CA ALA A 33 -2.09 -8.48 45.36
C ALA A 33 -1.07 -7.32 45.44
N ALA A 34 0.08 -7.46 44.82
CA ALA A 34 1.06 -6.37 44.68
C ALA A 34 0.48 -5.20 43.89
N TRP A 35 -0.29 -5.45 42.83
CA TRP A 35 -1.00 -4.43 42.07
C TRP A 35 -2.02 -3.67 42.94
N ASP A 36 -2.86 -4.37 43.68
CA ASP A 36 -3.89 -3.74 44.51
C ASP A 36 -3.26 -2.89 45.63
N THR A 37 -2.17 -3.35 46.22
CA THR A 37 -1.38 -2.58 47.20
C THR A 37 -0.80 -1.31 46.56
N PHE A 38 -0.17 -1.43 45.40
CA PHE A 38 0.37 -0.29 44.67
C PHE A 38 -0.72 0.71 44.25
N ALA A 39 -1.83 0.24 43.70
CA ALA A 39 -2.92 1.10 43.23
C ALA A 39 -3.54 1.91 44.41
N SER A 40 -3.68 1.29 45.58
CA SER A 40 -4.17 1.96 46.80
C SER A 40 -3.20 3.04 47.28
N GLN A 41 -1.93 2.70 47.44
CA GLN A 41 -0.88 3.65 47.83
C GLN A 41 -0.74 4.81 46.85
N ALA A 42 -0.75 4.49 45.53
CA ALA A 42 -0.66 5.53 44.47
C ALA A 42 -1.86 6.46 44.48
N THR A 43 -3.07 5.96 44.76
CA THR A 43 -4.27 6.78 44.88
C THR A 43 -4.18 7.72 46.08
N GLU A 44 -3.75 7.22 47.21
CA GLU A 44 -3.57 8.02 48.45
C GLU A 44 -2.48 9.09 48.28
N THR A 45 -1.34 8.71 47.72
CA THR A 45 -0.22 9.63 47.45
C THR A 45 -0.61 10.71 46.47
N THR A 46 -1.40 10.38 45.42
CA THR A 46 -1.90 11.34 44.44
C THR A 46 -2.86 12.36 45.03
N ALA A 47 -3.60 11.99 46.05
CA ALA A 47 -4.53 12.87 46.78
C ALA A 47 -3.83 13.87 47.72
N GLN A 48 -2.55 13.64 48.04
CA GLN A 48 -1.79 14.52 48.93
C GLN A 48 -1.21 15.73 48.17
N ASP A 49 -1.52 16.94 48.59
CA ASP A 49 -1.01 18.19 47.96
C ASP A 49 0.51 18.35 48.08
N SER A 50 1.12 17.73 49.12
CA SER A 50 2.57 17.78 49.36
C SER A 50 3.43 16.88 48.49
N THR A 51 2.83 16.01 47.66
CA THR A 51 3.53 15.06 46.82
C THR A 51 4.32 15.79 45.75
N SER A 52 5.62 15.48 45.59
CA SER A 52 6.48 16.11 44.57
C SER A 52 6.11 15.67 43.15
N ASP A 53 6.39 16.54 42.18
CA ASP A 53 6.16 16.23 40.76
C ASP A 53 6.97 15.00 40.28
N THR A 54 8.18 14.79 40.87
CA THR A 54 9.01 13.61 40.63
C THR A 54 8.37 12.32 41.20
N ALA A 55 7.74 12.40 42.34
CA ALA A 55 7.01 11.26 42.90
C ALA A 55 5.78 10.89 42.04
N LEU A 56 5.01 11.90 41.56
CA LEU A 56 3.90 11.68 40.66
C LEU A 56 4.35 11.05 39.31
N SER A 57 5.48 11.50 38.74
CA SER A 57 6.01 10.91 37.52
C SER A 57 6.47 9.47 37.71
N THR A 58 7.06 9.13 38.89
CA THR A 58 7.48 7.78 39.20
C THR A 58 6.26 6.84 39.38
N LEU A 59 5.22 7.30 40.12
CA LEU A 59 3.97 6.55 40.26
C LEU A 59 3.29 6.30 38.92
N ARG A 60 3.27 7.33 38.04
CA ARG A 60 2.74 7.17 36.69
C ARG A 60 3.50 6.13 35.90
N ALA A 61 4.84 6.17 35.89
CA ALA A 61 5.68 5.22 35.16
C ALA A 61 5.43 3.78 35.64
N GLN A 62 5.26 3.58 36.94
CA GLN A 62 4.91 2.28 37.51
C GLN A 62 3.51 1.82 37.12
N ALA A 63 2.50 2.71 37.14
CA ALA A 63 1.16 2.42 36.67
C ALA A 63 1.11 2.03 35.19
N VAL A 64 1.89 2.72 34.33
CA VAL A 64 2.04 2.41 32.90
C VAL A 64 2.68 1.01 32.71
N LYS A 65 3.67 0.66 33.52
CA LYS A 65 4.27 -0.68 33.50
C LYS A 65 3.25 -1.76 33.81
N TRP A 66 2.48 -1.63 34.88
CA TRP A 66 1.40 -2.53 35.23
C TRP A 66 0.34 -2.64 34.14
N ARG A 67 -0.11 -1.51 33.59
CA ARG A 67 -1.08 -1.48 32.48
C ARG A 67 -0.58 -2.31 31.30
N ASN A 68 0.67 -2.10 30.87
CA ASN A 68 1.25 -2.79 29.72
C ASN A 68 1.39 -4.31 29.98
N GLU A 69 1.70 -4.71 31.20
CA GLU A 69 1.74 -6.10 31.61
C GLU A 69 0.34 -6.75 31.53
N PHE A 70 -0.69 -6.07 32.00
CA PHE A 70 -2.08 -6.55 31.90
C PHE A 70 -2.58 -6.61 30.45
N ILE A 71 -2.24 -5.65 29.59
CA ILE A 71 -2.57 -5.70 28.17
C ILE A 71 -1.92 -6.92 27.51
N THR A 72 -0.69 -7.25 27.86
CA THR A 72 0.01 -8.44 27.34
C THR A 72 -0.70 -9.72 27.80
N LEU A 73 -1.08 -9.79 29.07
CA LEU A 73 -1.83 -10.92 29.62
C LEU A 73 -3.23 -11.08 29.01
N GLN A 74 -3.91 -9.98 28.71
CA GLN A 74 -5.21 -10.00 28.06
C GLN A 74 -5.17 -10.69 26.70
N SER A 75 -4.04 -10.59 25.98
CA SER A 75 -3.85 -11.21 24.67
C SER A 75 -3.13 -12.56 24.68
N SER A 76 -2.66 -13.03 25.83
CA SER A 76 -1.81 -14.22 25.93
C SER A 76 -2.47 -15.51 25.43
N ASN A 77 -3.78 -15.64 25.59
CA ASN A 77 -4.55 -16.84 25.22
C ASN A 77 -5.37 -16.67 23.93
N SER A 78 -5.16 -15.61 23.15
CA SER A 78 -5.98 -15.29 21.98
C SER A 78 -6.07 -16.45 20.98
N ASP A 79 -4.95 -17.07 20.64
CA ASP A 79 -4.87 -18.15 19.66
C ASP A 79 -5.57 -19.43 20.15
N GLN A 80 -5.46 -19.72 21.45
CA GLN A 80 -6.15 -20.87 22.05
C GLN A 80 -7.66 -20.63 22.15
N ILE A 81 -8.07 -19.41 22.44
CA ILE A 81 -9.47 -18.99 22.46
C ILE A 81 -10.07 -19.09 21.07
N GLU A 82 -9.38 -18.63 20.03
CA GLU A 82 -9.79 -18.73 18.62
C GLU A 82 -9.90 -20.20 18.19
N THR A 83 -8.88 -21.02 18.42
CA THR A 83 -8.91 -22.45 18.12
C THR A 83 -10.08 -23.17 18.83
N THR A 84 -10.35 -22.82 20.10
CA THR A 84 -11.46 -23.45 20.84
C THR A 84 -12.82 -22.99 20.28
N LYS A 85 -12.97 -21.73 19.87
CA LYS A 85 -14.17 -21.25 19.19
C LYS A 85 -14.40 -21.95 17.85
N ASP A 86 -13.35 -22.17 17.07
CA ASP A 86 -13.42 -22.89 15.80
C ASP A 86 -13.86 -24.34 16.01
N GLN A 87 -13.33 -25.00 17.08
CA GLN A 87 -13.78 -26.35 17.45
C GLN A 87 -15.25 -26.39 17.84
N ILE A 88 -15.74 -25.37 18.57
CA ILE A 88 -17.16 -25.26 18.93
C ILE A 88 -18.01 -25.02 17.67
N ALA A 89 -17.56 -24.16 16.76
CA ALA A 89 -18.23 -23.88 15.50
C ALA A 89 -18.32 -25.13 14.57
N ALA A 90 -17.27 -25.96 14.59
CA ALA A 90 -17.24 -27.22 13.84
C ALA A 90 -18.27 -28.26 14.34
N LEU A 91 -18.79 -28.14 15.57
CA LEU A 91 -19.88 -28.96 16.06
C LEU A 91 -21.26 -28.57 15.54
N GLY A 92 -21.34 -27.50 14.74
CA GLY A 92 -22.59 -26.97 14.21
C GLY A 92 -23.33 -26.03 15.15
N ALA A 93 -24.45 -25.47 14.68
CA ALA A 93 -25.29 -24.58 15.49
C ALA A 93 -25.82 -25.27 16.73
N ALA A 94 -25.96 -24.56 17.85
CA ALA A 94 -26.61 -25.10 19.03
C ALA A 94 -28.08 -25.43 18.72
N PRO A 95 -28.62 -26.56 19.24
CA PRO A 95 -30.00 -26.96 18.99
C PRO A 95 -30.97 -25.89 19.46
N ALA A 96 -32.07 -25.70 18.74
CA ALA A 96 -33.14 -24.80 19.13
C ALA A 96 -33.83 -25.31 20.40
N GLU A 97 -34.49 -24.40 21.18
CA GLU A 97 -35.25 -24.79 22.39
C GLU A 97 -36.26 -25.91 22.06
N GLY A 98 -36.00 -27.13 22.54
CA GLY A 98 -36.84 -28.31 22.38
C GLY A 98 -36.30 -29.43 21.47
N GLU A 99 -35.18 -29.21 20.81
CA GLU A 99 -34.46 -30.26 20.04
C GLU A 99 -33.43 -30.98 20.95
N THR A 100 -33.39 -32.33 20.84
CA THR A 100 -32.38 -33.13 21.54
C THR A 100 -31.13 -33.31 20.69
N GLU A 101 -30.02 -32.72 21.18
CA GLU A 101 -28.70 -32.95 20.59
C GLU A 101 -28.20 -34.38 20.92
N ASP A 102 -27.37 -34.96 20.05
CA ASP A 102 -26.68 -36.20 20.35
C ASP A 102 -25.87 -36.06 21.64
N PRO A 103 -26.04 -36.98 22.62
CA PRO A 103 -25.39 -36.88 23.93
C PRO A 103 -23.87 -36.71 23.90
N LEU A 104 -23.19 -37.30 22.89
CA LEU A 104 -21.75 -37.15 22.71
C LEU A 104 -21.36 -35.76 22.23
N ILE A 105 -22.17 -35.17 21.32
CA ILE A 105 -21.94 -33.81 20.82
C ILE A 105 -22.20 -32.77 21.92
N ALA A 106 -23.31 -32.96 22.69
CA ALA A 106 -23.67 -32.12 23.81
C ALA A 106 -22.55 -32.10 24.89
N GLN A 107 -22.05 -33.28 25.29
CA GLN A 107 -20.95 -33.42 26.25
C GLN A 107 -19.69 -32.72 25.71
N ARG A 108 -19.34 -32.91 24.45
CA ARG A 108 -18.14 -32.27 23.83
C ARG A 108 -18.27 -30.76 23.78
N ARG A 109 -19.46 -30.22 23.46
CA ARG A 109 -19.75 -28.79 23.46
C ARG A 109 -19.62 -28.18 24.85
N GLU A 110 -20.09 -28.89 25.89
CA GLU A 110 -19.98 -28.48 27.29
C GLU A 110 -18.51 -28.43 27.73
N GLU A 111 -17.72 -29.45 27.41
CA GLU A 111 -16.27 -29.49 27.69
C GLU A 111 -15.52 -28.33 27.04
N LEU A 112 -15.81 -28.05 25.75
CA LEU A 112 -15.18 -26.97 25.03
C LEU A 112 -15.59 -25.58 25.55
N ASN A 113 -16.87 -25.38 25.94
CA ASN A 113 -17.34 -24.16 26.55
C ASN A 113 -16.72 -23.94 27.93
N ALA A 114 -16.58 -25.00 28.75
CA ALA A 114 -15.87 -24.94 30.04
C ALA A 114 -14.39 -24.57 29.82
N THR A 115 -13.75 -25.11 28.80
CA THR A 115 -12.36 -24.78 28.41
C THR A 115 -12.25 -23.34 27.95
N LEU A 116 -13.16 -22.88 27.10
CA LEU A 116 -13.23 -21.50 26.61
C LEU A 116 -13.36 -20.51 27.79
N THR A 117 -14.25 -20.78 28.72
CA THR A 117 -14.45 -19.95 29.93
C THR A 117 -13.17 -19.86 30.76
N LYS A 118 -12.46 -21.00 30.95
CA LYS A 118 -11.18 -21.02 31.67
C LYS A 118 -10.08 -20.22 30.96
N LEU A 119 -10.02 -20.29 29.66
CA LEU A 119 -9.05 -19.53 28.86
C LEU A 119 -9.36 -18.02 28.84
N GLN A 120 -10.63 -17.63 28.90
CA GLN A 120 -11.07 -16.23 28.89
C GLN A 120 -10.94 -15.54 30.25
N ALA A 121 -11.08 -16.27 31.36
CA ALA A 121 -11.11 -15.70 32.71
C ALA A 121 -9.86 -14.85 33.04
N PRO A 122 -8.60 -15.29 32.77
CA PRO A 122 -7.42 -14.46 33.01
C PRO A 122 -7.40 -13.18 32.15
N GLY A 123 -7.87 -13.25 30.90
CA GLY A 123 -7.96 -12.09 30.01
C GLY A 123 -8.96 -11.05 30.50
N ILE A 124 -10.10 -11.47 31.03
CA ILE A 124 -11.12 -10.57 31.60
C ILE A 124 -10.56 -9.88 32.86
N GLN A 125 -9.96 -10.64 33.78
CA GLN A 125 -9.33 -10.09 34.97
C GLN A 125 -8.21 -9.10 34.65
N ALA A 126 -7.35 -9.44 33.67
CA ALA A 126 -6.31 -8.53 33.18
C ALA A 126 -6.90 -7.28 32.54
N GLY A 127 -8.01 -7.38 31.81
CA GLY A 127 -8.72 -6.24 31.22
C GLY A 127 -9.27 -5.27 32.25
N GLU A 128 -9.86 -5.79 33.37
CA GLU A 128 -10.32 -4.97 34.50
C GLU A 128 -9.14 -4.27 35.19
N ALA A 129 -8.05 -5.00 35.45
CA ALA A 129 -6.85 -4.44 36.06
C ALA A 129 -6.22 -3.35 35.18
N ALA A 130 -6.13 -3.58 33.86
CA ALA A 130 -5.67 -2.59 32.89
C ALA A 130 -6.54 -1.31 32.88
N SER A 131 -7.86 -1.47 32.95
CA SER A 131 -8.80 -0.34 33.01
C SER A 131 -8.63 0.48 34.31
N ARG A 132 -8.40 -0.19 35.43
CA ARG A 132 -8.10 0.47 36.71
C ARG A 132 -6.75 1.21 36.65
N ALA A 133 -5.73 0.62 36.03
CA ALA A 133 -4.44 1.28 35.82
C ALA A 133 -4.57 2.53 34.95
N ASP A 134 -5.34 2.46 33.88
CA ASP A 134 -5.66 3.64 33.04
C ASP A 134 -6.42 4.73 33.81
N GLY A 135 -7.33 4.34 34.71
CA GLY A 135 -8.02 5.27 35.61
C GLY A 135 -7.03 6.01 36.52
N LEU A 136 -6.08 5.29 37.11
CA LEU A 136 -5.05 5.85 37.98
C LEU A 136 -4.10 6.79 37.19
N ILE A 137 -3.65 6.39 36.01
CA ILE A 137 -2.82 7.22 35.11
C ILE A 137 -3.54 8.52 34.80
N ARG A 138 -4.82 8.46 34.35
CA ARG A 138 -5.62 9.65 34.07
C ARG A 138 -5.75 10.58 35.28
N ASN A 139 -5.91 10.02 36.47
CA ASN A 139 -5.98 10.85 37.67
C ASN A 139 -4.66 11.55 37.99
N ILE A 140 -3.54 10.82 37.94
CA ILE A 140 -2.20 11.40 38.13
C ILE A 140 -1.95 12.51 37.06
N ASP A 141 -2.31 12.27 35.81
CA ASP A 141 -2.15 13.24 34.72
C ASP A 141 -3.04 14.47 34.91
N LYS A 142 -4.25 14.29 35.44
CA LYS A 142 -5.15 15.40 35.80
C LYS A 142 -4.52 16.29 36.88
N VAL A 143 -4.12 15.71 38.03
CA VAL A 143 -3.49 16.43 39.14
C VAL A 143 -2.23 17.17 38.67
N THR A 144 -1.43 16.49 37.86
CA THR A 144 -0.20 17.10 37.34
C THR A 144 -0.48 18.28 36.41
N ARG A 145 -1.49 18.18 35.53
CA ARG A 145 -1.92 19.31 34.66
C ARG A 145 -2.49 20.47 35.46
N GLU A 146 -3.31 20.20 36.47
CA GLU A 146 -3.83 21.24 37.36
C GLU A 146 -2.69 22.00 38.06
N ARG A 147 -1.73 21.29 38.64
CA ARG A 147 -0.53 21.91 39.23
C ARG A 147 0.32 22.72 38.25
N GLN A 148 0.48 22.21 37.00
CA GLN A 148 1.17 22.96 35.96
C GLN A 148 0.42 24.22 35.58
N ALA A 149 -0.92 24.18 35.45
CA ALA A 149 -1.74 25.35 35.18
C ALA A 149 -1.65 26.36 36.32
N ASP A 150 -1.71 25.92 37.56
CA ASP A 150 -1.56 26.79 38.74
C ASP A 150 -0.17 27.46 38.78
N LYS A 151 0.90 26.72 38.50
CA LYS A 151 2.26 27.27 38.38
C LYS A 151 2.35 28.36 37.29
N LEU A 152 1.70 28.13 36.13
CA LEU A 152 1.69 29.11 35.02
C LEU A 152 0.90 30.39 35.39
N LEU A 153 -0.20 30.24 36.09
CA LEU A 153 -1.10 31.31 36.48
C LEU A 153 -0.72 31.98 37.82
N ARG A 154 0.35 31.51 38.45
CA ARG A 154 0.85 32.11 39.71
C ARG A 154 1.34 33.52 39.47
N LEU A 155 0.76 34.44 40.21
CA LEU A 155 1.18 35.84 40.19
C LEU A 155 2.42 36.06 41.07
N SER A 156 3.54 36.33 40.41
CA SER A 156 4.82 36.66 41.07
C SER A 156 4.90 38.20 41.31
N PRO A 157 5.72 38.66 42.26
CA PRO A 157 5.93 40.09 42.44
C PRO A 157 6.41 40.73 41.13
N SER A 158 5.71 41.80 40.69
CA SER A 158 6.02 42.46 39.39
C SER A 158 7.41 43.11 39.37
N ALA A 159 8.17 42.86 38.30
CA ALA A 159 9.47 43.53 38.07
C ALA A 159 9.34 45.03 37.82
N ALA A 160 8.17 45.50 37.41
CA ALA A 160 7.90 46.92 37.18
C ALA A 160 7.83 47.73 38.52
N ASN A 161 7.58 47.06 39.64
CA ASN A 161 7.56 47.68 40.96
C ASN A 161 8.99 47.77 41.52
N PRO A 162 9.56 48.99 41.72
CA PRO A 162 10.91 49.18 42.24
C PRO A 162 11.15 48.58 43.65
N VAL A 163 10.10 48.39 44.43
CA VAL A 163 10.17 47.74 45.76
C VAL A 163 10.76 46.32 45.69
N ASN A 164 10.63 45.64 44.55
CA ASN A 164 11.13 44.26 44.33
C ASN A 164 12.61 44.20 43.89
N TRP A 165 13.21 45.34 43.46
CA TRP A 165 14.59 45.35 42.95
C TRP A 165 15.66 45.05 43.99
N PRO A 166 15.53 45.48 45.27
CA PRO A 166 16.49 45.17 46.32
C PRO A 166 16.71 43.66 46.49
N ALA A 167 15.69 42.83 46.22
CA ALA A 167 15.82 41.37 46.30
C ALA A 167 16.85 40.83 45.29
N ALA A 168 16.81 41.29 44.04
CA ALA A 168 17.77 40.91 42.99
C ALA A 168 19.17 41.47 43.30
N VAL A 169 19.28 42.71 43.77
CA VAL A 169 20.55 43.29 44.16
C VAL A 169 21.19 42.52 45.33
N SER A 170 20.39 42.14 46.36
CA SER A 170 20.87 41.34 47.48
C SER A 170 21.41 39.98 47.05
N LEU A 171 20.69 39.32 46.13
CA LEU A 171 21.15 38.06 45.53
C LEU A 171 22.52 38.19 44.84
N PHE A 172 22.70 39.20 43.99
CA PHE A 172 23.98 39.42 43.33
C PHE A 172 25.12 39.79 44.30
N ARG A 173 24.82 40.61 45.32
CA ARG A 173 25.78 40.92 46.36
C ARG A 173 26.21 39.70 47.14
N TRP A 174 25.28 38.85 47.53
CA TRP A 174 25.56 37.59 48.21
C TRP A 174 26.39 36.65 47.34
N MET A 175 25.96 36.45 46.07
CA MET A 175 26.73 35.60 45.12
C MET A 175 28.14 36.14 44.93
N GLY A 176 28.28 37.48 44.75
CA GLY A 176 29.59 38.13 44.59
C GLY A 176 30.47 37.98 45.82
N ALA A 177 29.93 38.16 47.00
CA ALA A 177 30.61 37.95 48.27
C ALA A 177 31.09 36.54 48.44
N TRP A 178 30.22 35.58 48.16
CA TRP A 178 30.52 34.17 48.27
C TRP A 178 31.61 33.71 47.25
N ILE A 179 31.52 34.11 46.01
CA ILE A 179 32.54 33.85 45.00
C ILE A 179 33.88 34.50 45.43
N TYR A 180 33.84 35.74 45.98
CA TYR A 180 35.04 36.45 46.47
C TYR A 180 35.67 35.69 47.63
N GLU A 181 34.93 35.38 48.66
CA GLU A 181 35.41 34.65 49.87
C GLU A 181 36.00 33.30 49.49
N GLU A 182 35.33 32.52 48.68
CA GLU A 182 35.80 31.22 48.23
C GLU A 182 37.07 31.34 47.41
N THR A 183 37.13 32.30 46.50
CA THR A 183 38.31 32.53 45.65
C THR A 183 39.51 33.02 46.47
N VAL A 184 39.29 34.03 47.32
CA VAL A 184 40.34 34.55 48.17
C VAL A 184 40.87 33.49 49.12
N TRP A 185 39.96 32.72 49.77
CA TRP A 185 40.40 31.64 50.66
C TRP A 185 41.27 30.61 49.92
N ARG A 186 40.93 30.26 48.70
CA ARG A 186 41.70 29.31 47.91
C ARG A 186 43.06 29.87 47.49
N PHE A 187 43.15 31.18 47.20
CA PHE A 187 44.42 31.86 46.92
C PHE A 187 45.33 31.95 48.14
N THR A 188 44.82 31.85 49.34
CA THR A 188 45.60 31.87 50.58
C THR A 188 46.16 30.50 51.02
N GLN A 189 45.67 29.42 50.37
CA GLN A 189 46.11 28.07 50.73
C GLN A 189 47.38 27.65 49.98
N PRO A 190 48.49 27.33 50.64
CA PRO A 190 49.74 26.92 49.98
C PRO A 190 49.59 25.71 49.06
N ILE A 191 48.78 24.73 49.46
CA ILE A 191 48.54 23.51 48.69
C ILE A 191 48.01 23.76 47.28
N ASN A 192 47.26 24.84 47.07
CA ASN A 192 46.78 25.20 45.75
C ASN A 192 47.86 25.74 44.84
N PHE A 193 48.85 26.43 45.37
CA PHE A 193 50.03 26.88 44.66
C PHE A 193 50.96 25.72 44.28
N ASP A 194 51.12 24.72 45.14
CA ASP A 194 51.86 23.53 44.82
C ASP A 194 51.17 22.74 43.70
N THR A 195 49.83 22.64 43.75
CA THR A 195 49.03 22.00 42.70
C THR A 195 49.17 22.76 41.37
N LEU A 196 49.11 24.10 41.41
CA LEU A 196 49.32 24.94 40.25
C LEU A 196 50.71 24.75 39.65
N ARG A 197 51.75 24.73 40.48
CA ARG A 197 53.13 24.53 40.04
C ARG A 197 53.37 23.17 39.41
N ASN A 198 52.85 22.14 40.02
CA ASN A 198 52.96 20.76 39.52
C ASN A 198 52.22 20.55 38.20
N ASN A 199 51.06 21.20 38.02
CA ASN A 199 50.28 21.14 36.79
C ASN A 199 50.65 22.22 35.76
N ALA A 200 51.57 23.15 36.05
CA ALA A 200 51.88 24.29 35.21
C ALA A 200 52.19 23.95 33.74
N PRO A 201 52.96 22.91 33.39
CA PRO A 201 53.19 22.56 31.98
C PRO A 201 51.92 22.09 31.28
N LEU A 202 51.10 21.34 31.95
CA LEU A 202 49.80 20.86 31.42
C LEU A 202 48.82 22.02 31.23
N ILE A 203 48.71 22.90 32.23
CA ILE A 203 47.85 24.09 32.17
C ILE A 203 48.27 25.01 31.02
N ALA A 204 49.59 25.27 30.88
CA ALA A 204 50.10 26.10 29.77
C ALA A 204 49.76 25.49 28.40
N GLY A 205 49.97 24.17 28.23
CA GLY A 205 49.64 23.46 27.02
C GLY A 205 48.15 23.55 26.69
N LEU A 206 47.26 23.29 27.69
CA LEU A 206 45.82 23.41 27.53
C LEU A 206 45.38 24.83 27.18
N LEU A 207 45.96 25.86 27.83
CA LEU A 207 45.64 27.29 27.54
C LEU A 207 46.04 27.70 26.12
N VAL A 208 47.20 27.23 25.63
CA VAL A 208 47.64 27.52 24.25
C VAL A 208 46.71 26.85 23.25
N VAL A 209 46.39 25.56 23.43
CA VAL A 209 45.50 24.84 22.55
C VAL A 209 44.09 25.43 22.60
N ALA A 210 43.57 25.70 23.81
CA ALA A 210 42.26 26.34 24.01
C ALA A 210 42.19 27.71 23.30
N GLY A 211 43.19 28.56 23.48
CA GLY A 211 43.32 29.87 22.82
C GLY A 211 43.34 29.77 21.30
N ILE A 212 44.10 28.84 20.76
CA ILE A 212 44.15 28.56 19.31
C ILE A 212 42.79 28.14 18.80
N LEU A 213 42.17 27.17 19.45
CA LEU A 213 40.84 26.66 19.02
C LEU A 213 39.73 27.71 19.14
N LEU A 214 39.71 28.48 20.24
CA LEU A 214 38.70 29.52 20.45
C LEU A 214 38.82 30.66 19.40
N PHE A 215 40.02 31.20 19.17
CA PHE A 215 40.19 32.37 18.33
C PHE A 215 40.48 32.08 16.87
N ARG A 216 41.09 30.90 16.54
CA ARG A 216 41.46 30.55 15.18
C ARG A 216 40.63 29.39 14.62
N GLY A 217 40.09 28.48 15.45
CA GLY A 217 39.39 27.28 15.05
C GLY A 217 38.24 27.57 14.10
N GLY A 218 37.34 28.47 14.46
CA GLY A 218 36.21 28.86 13.62
C GLY A 218 36.60 29.47 12.28
N ARG A 219 37.66 30.32 12.30
CA ARG A 219 38.20 30.96 11.08
C ARG A 219 38.87 29.96 10.15
N TRP A 220 39.59 28.98 10.68
CA TRP A 220 40.21 27.92 9.89
C TRP A 220 39.17 27.06 9.16
N MET A 221 38.18 26.64 9.89
CA MET A 221 37.08 25.86 9.30
C MET A 221 36.25 26.67 8.26
N GLY A 222 36.10 27.99 8.52
CA GLY A 222 35.48 28.89 7.55
C GLY A 222 36.29 29.01 6.24
N ARG A 223 37.62 29.15 6.36
CA ARG A 223 38.51 29.18 5.18
C ARG A 223 38.53 27.83 4.46
N LEU A 224 38.58 26.71 5.19
CA LEU A 224 38.54 25.37 4.63
C LEU A 224 37.24 25.12 3.84
N THR A 225 36.10 25.47 4.42
CA THR A 225 34.82 25.41 3.76
C THR A 225 34.80 26.23 2.45
N GLN A 226 35.34 27.46 2.48
CA GLN A 226 35.42 28.30 1.29
C GLN A 226 36.37 27.75 0.23
N TRP A 227 37.50 27.21 0.65
CA TRP A 227 38.45 26.58 -0.26
C TRP A 227 37.85 25.35 -0.95
N MET A 228 37.12 24.53 -0.20
CA MET A 228 36.41 23.37 -0.76
C MET A 228 35.33 23.78 -1.80
N LEU A 229 34.60 24.84 -1.51
CA LEU A 229 33.58 25.36 -2.44
C LEU A 229 34.15 25.93 -3.75
N THR A 230 35.40 26.50 -3.70
CA THR A 230 35.99 27.19 -4.85
C THR A 230 36.91 26.32 -5.72
N LYS A 231 37.59 25.35 -5.13
CA LYS A 231 38.65 24.60 -5.81
C LYS A 231 38.38 23.14 -6.12
N THR A 232 37.34 22.55 -5.55
CA THR A 232 37.08 21.12 -5.68
C THR A 232 35.94 20.86 -6.64
N ALA A 233 36.19 20.20 -7.77
CA ALA A 233 35.19 19.74 -8.74
C ALA A 233 34.54 18.40 -8.33
N MET A 234 34.53 18.06 -7.02
CA MET A 234 33.99 16.78 -6.54
C MET A 234 32.48 16.80 -6.44
N ARG A 235 31.85 15.66 -6.80
CA ARG A 235 30.44 15.41 -6.53
C ARG A 235 30.17 15.45 -5.03
N GLY A 236 29.12 16.12 -4.58
CA GLY A 236 28.80 16.26 -3.15
C GLY A 236 29.63 17.33 -2.44
N ARG A 237 30.31 18.23 -3.18
CA ARG A 237 31.07 19.37 -2.64
C ARG A 237 30.28 20.18 -1.63
N ASP A 238 28.99 20.45 -1.93
CA ASP A 238 28.13 21.28 -1.08
C ASP A 238 27.77 20.55 0.22
N LEU A 239 27.54 19.25 0.16
CA LEU A 239 27.34 18.40 1.33
C LEU A 239 28.58 18.38 2.24
N ILE A 240 29.77 18.07 1.68
CA ILE A 240 31.00 17.98 2.45
C ILE A 240 31.36 19.34 3.05
N SER A 241 31.23 20.42 2.28
CA SER A 241 31.47 21.77 2.77
C SER A 241 30.51 22.16 3.90
N GLY A 242 29.26 21.70 3.82
CA GLY A 242 28.26 21.83 4.85
C GLY A 242 28.66 21.15 6.16
N LEU A 243 29.05 19.90 6.10
CA LEU A 243 29.50 19.13 7.27
C LEU A 243 30.77 19.73 7.88
N VAL A 244 31.76 20.09 7.05
CA VAL A 244 32.99 20.74 7.49
C VAL A 244 32.70 22.08 8.18
N SER A 245 31.69 22.81 7.75
CA SER A 245 31.32 24.07 8.38
C SER A 245 30.85 23.94 9.84
N LEU A 246 30.34 22.76 10.28
CA LEU A 246 30.07 22.50 11.71
C LEU A 246 31.32 22.61 12.57
N GLY A 247 32.48 22.40 12.01
CA GLY A 247 33.73 22.65 12.71
C GLY A 247 33.92 24.11 13.17
N GLN A 248 33.18 25.07 12.60
CA GLN A 248 33.14 26.46 13.07
C GLN A 248 32.50 26.61 14.45
N VAL A 249 31.66 25.65 14.84
CA VAL A 249 31.07 25.55 16.18
C VAL A 249 31.88 24.62 17.07
N ILE A 250 32.18 23.42 16.57
CA ILE A 250 32.83 22.36 17.35
C ILE A 250 34.22 22.80 17.87
N LEU A 251 35.08 23.37 17.03
CA LEU A 251 36.46 23.73 17.46
C LEU A 251 36.49 24.84 18.54
N PRO A 252 35.72 25.97 18.43
CA PRO A 252 35.69 26.96 19.51
C PRO A 252 35.09 26.42 20.80
N VAL A 253 34.00 25.57 20.71
CA VAL A 253 33.38 24.94 21.89
C VAL A 253 34.40 23.98 22.57
N THR A 254 35.10 23.15 21.81
CA THR A 254 36.17 22.31 22.33
C THR A 254 37.25 23.18 23.01
N GLY A 255 37.61 24.31 22.40
CA GLY A 255 38.51 25.27 23.00
C GLY A 255 38.03 25.80 24.36
N ALA A 256 36.74 26.11 24.48
CA ALA A 256 36.12 26.56 25.73
C ALA A 256 36.16 25.45 26.81
N PHE A 257 35.82 24.20 26.45
CA PHE A 257 35.94 23.08 27.38
C PHE A 257 37.39 22.84 27.86
N LEU A 258 38.38 22.96 26.97
CA LEU A 258 39.79 22.86 27.33
C LEU A 258 40.22 24.03 28.24
N LEU A 259 39.70 25.23 27.99
CA LEU A 259 39.93 26.41 28.86
C LEU A 259 39.35 26.15 30.25
N THR A 260 38.14 25.71 30.37
CA THR A 260 37.50 25.35 31.65
C THR A 260 38.28 24.25 32.36
N THR A 261 38.74 23.23 31.62
CA THR A 261 39.58 22.16 32.18
C THR A 261 40.92 22.73 32.69
N ALA A 262 41.56 23.61 31.94
CA ALA A 262 42.78 24.26 32.34
C ALA A 262 42.62 25.09 33.64
N ILE A 263 41.52 25.89 33.72
CA ILE A 263 41.13 26.65 34.89
C ILE A 263 40.92 25.70 36.09
N GLY A 264 40.20 24.59 35.91
CA GLY A 264 39.95 23.60 37.00
C GLY A 264 41.24 22.98 37.52
N ARG A 265 42.24 22.75 36.67
CA ARG A 265 43.54 22.22 37.06
C ARG A 265 44.41 23.17 37.86
N THR A 266 44.07 24.48 37.88
CA THR A 266 44.74 25.46 38.73
C THR A 266 44.41 25.28 40.23
N ALA A 267 43.25 24.68 40.57
CA ALA A 267 42.69 24.54 41.91
C ALA A 267 42.42 25.93 42.60
N LEU A 268 42.52 27.06 41.88
CA LEU A 268 42.36 28.40 42.41
C LEU A 268 40.90 28.82 42.53
N PHE A 269 40.00 28.22 41.71
CA PHE A 269 38.58 28.52 41.70
C PHE A 269 37.78 27.44 42.42
N GLY A 270 36.80 27.87 43.18
CA GLY A 270 35.93 26.95 43.92
C GLY A 270 34.88 26.28 43.07
N PRO A 271 34.10 25.35 43.64
CA PRO A 271 33.06 24.57 42.92
C PRO A 271 32.01 25.48 42.29
N ILE A 272 31.63 26.60 42.93
CA ILE A 272 30.60 27.51 42.38
C ILE A 272 31.11 28.19 41.10
N MET A 273 32.34 28.66 41.09
CA MET A 273 32.93 29.31 39.92
C MET A 273 33.25 28.32 38.83
N MET A 274 33.63 27.06 39.16
CA MET A 274 33.83 25.99 38.21
C MET A 274 32.52 25.57 37.56
N ASP A 275 31.44 25.51 38.31
CA ASP A 275 30.11 25.25 37.81
C ASP A 275 29.61 26.37 36.87
N PHE A 276 29.92 27.63 37.20
CA PHE A 276 29.63 28.77 36.30
C PHE A 276 30.35 28.61 34.97
N PHE A 277 31.65 28.31 34.97
CA PHE A 277 32.40 28.03 33.74
C PHE A 277 31.88 26.86 32.95
N GLY A 278 31.40 25.81 33.64
CA GLY A 278 30.73 24.68 33.01
C GLY A 278 29.46 25.13 32.22
N HIS A 279 28.59 25.93 32.85
CA HIS A 279 27.40 26.47 32.21
C HIS A 279 27.73 27.45 31.07
N LEU A 280 28.82 28.23 31.21
CA LEU A 280 29.26 29.15 30.16
C LEU A 280 29.66 28.45 28.88
N ASN A 281 30.17 27.21 28.96
CA ASN A 281 30.48 26.37 27.77
C ASN A 281 29.18 26.07 26.98
N PHE A 282 28.10 25.73 27.65
CA PHE A 282 26.82 25.49 27.01
C PHE A 282 26.17 26.76 26.43
N VAL A 283 26.33 27.91 27.12
CA VAL A 283 25.93 29.21 26.60
C VAL A 283 26.67 29.51 25.30
N LEU A 284 28.00 29.31 25.28
CA LEU A 284 28.82 29.52 24.09
C LEU A 284 28.41 28.58 22.95
N LEU A 285 28.13 27.31 23.26
CA LEU A 285 27.60 26.33 22.28
C LEU A 285 26.29 26.83 21.66
N THR A 286 25.33 27.28 22.47
CA THR A 286 24.05 27.79 22.03
C THR A 286 24.20 29.02 21.11
N ILE A 287 25.03 29.97 21.48
CA ILE A 287 25.32 31.18 20.69
C ILE A 287 25.98 30.83 19.35
N LEU A 288 27.01 29.98 19.37
CA LEU A 288 27.72 29.56 18.15
C LEU A 288 26.87 28.71 17.23
N LEU A 289 26.02 27.86 17.80
CA LEU A 289 25.06 27.05 17.01
C LEU A 289 24.02 27.96 16.33
N ALA A 290 23.45 28.93 17.07
CA ALA A 290 22.52 29.91 16.51
C ALA A 290 23.18 30.80 15.43
N TRP A 291 24.41 31.21 15.64
CA TRP A 291 25.21 31.94 14.64
C TRP A 291 25.46 31.13 13.38
N TRP A 292 25.86 29.87 13.52
CA TRP A 292 26.08 28.92 12.41
C TRP A 292 24.78 28.65 11.65
N LEU A 293 23.69 28.34 12.37
CA LEU A 293 22.37 28.10 11.80
C LEU A 293 21.86 29.33 11.05
N GLY A 294 21.99 30.50 11.64
CA GLY A 294 21.66 31.78 10.99
C GLY A 294 22.47 32.02 9.72
N GLY A 295 23.75 31.64 9.72
CA GLY A 295 24.61 31.72 8.54
C GLY A 295 24.22 30.77 7.41
N ARG A 296 23.57 29.66 7.74
CA ARG A 296 23.03 28.67 6.78
C ARG A 296 21.68 29.12 6.21
N VAL A 297 20.75 29.54 7.07
CA VAL A 297 19.43 30.01 6.66
C VAL A 297 19.51 31.32 5.87
N PHE A 298 20.45 32.20 6.23
CA PHE A 298 20.64 33.53 5.62
C PHE A 298 22.04 33.65 5.00
N PRO A 299 22.36 32.96 3.87
CA PRO A 299 23.69 32.93 3.29
C PRO A 299 24.17 34.30 2.81
N THR A 300 25.48 34.53 2.90
CA THR A 300 26.14 35.78 2.53
C THR A 300 26.26 36.01 1.03
N ARG A 301 26.26 34.94 0.22
CA ARG A 301 26.52 35.00 -1.23
C ARG A 301 25.23 34.99 -2.05
N SER A 302 25.11 35.92 -3.00
CA SER A 302 24.17 35.91 -4.10
C SER A 302 24.57 34.77 -5.07
N GLY A 303 23.81 33.70 -5.14
CA GLY A 303 24.09 32.53 -6.01
C GLY A 303 23.97 31.18 -5.33
N ILE A 304 23.84 31.12 -4.02
CA ILE A 304 23.33 29.93 -3.32
C ILE A 304 21.83 30.12 -3.19
N GLU A 305 21.03 29.23 -3.79
CA GLU A 305 19.60 29.18 -3.55
C GLU A 305 19.38 29.05 -2.06
N SER A 306 18.92 30.12 -1.40
CA SER A 306 18.59 30.06 0.00
C SER A 306 17.16 29.61 0.14
N ALA A 307 16.87 28.87 1.21
CA ALA A 307 15.50 28.48 1.58
C ALA A 307 14.54 29.68 1.68
N LEU A 308 15.10 30.88 1.80
CA LEU A 308 14.43 32.17 1.93
C LEU A 308 14.97 33.17 0.89
N SER A 309 14.14 33.63 -0.05
CA SER A 309 14.48 34.58 -1.12
C SER A 309 14.51 36.05 -0.59
N LEU A 310 15.47 36.34 0.30
CA LEU A 310 15.65 37.69 0.89
C LEU A 310 16.69 38.53 0.13
N ALA A 311 16.47 39.81 0.06
CA ALA A 311 17.50 40.78 -0.35
C ALA A 311 18.71 40.75 0.60
N GLU A 312 19.87 41.22 0.14
CA GLU A 312 21.13 41.11 0.88
C GLU A 312 21.07 41.77 2.26
N GLU A 313 20.39 42.91 2.39
CA GLU A 313 20.14 43.62 3.65
C GLU A 313 19.32 42.76 4.62
N GLY A 314 18.26 42.11 4.15
CA GLY A 314 17.43 41.24 4.96
C GLY A 314 18.16 39.99 5.44
N ARG A 315 19.12 39.47 4.65
CA ARG A 315 19.96 38.33 5.04
C ARG A 315 20.97 38.73 6.15
N ALA A 316 21.52 39.95 6.08
CA ALA A 316 22.39 40.45 7.14
C ALA A 316 21.62 40.67 8.45
N GLU A 317 20.40 41.23 8.37
CA GLU A 317 19.51 41.42 9.50
C GLU A 317 19.11 40.08 10.12
N GLY A 318 18.80 39.06 9.30
CA GLY A 318 18.46 37.69 9.75
C GLY A 318 19.60 37.01 10.53
N ARG A 319 20.84 37.14 10.05
CA ARG A 319 22.03 36.58 10.75
C ARG A 319 22.24 37.27 12.11
N PHE A 320 22.08 38.62 12.16
CA PHE A 320 22.22 39.34 13.38
C PHE A 320 21.18 38.94 14.42
N HIS A 321 19.91 38.84 14.02
CA HIS A 321 18.85 38.44 14.94
C HIS A 321 18.95 36.96 15.34
N ALA A 322 19.42 36.03 14.46
CA ALA A 322 19.72 34.67 14.84
C ALA A 322 20.81 34.58 15.93
N LEU A 323 21.88 35.40 15.82
CA LEU A 323 22.91 35.51 16.87
C LEU A 323 22.33 36.07 18.18
N MET A 324 21.48 37.11 18.12
CA MET A 324 20.80 37.66 19.29
C MET A 324 19.85 36.67 19.93
N MET A 325 19.20 35.85 19.13
CA MET A 325 18.35 34.74 19.61
C MET A 325 19.18 33.71 20.39
N GLY A 326 20.36 33.33 19.86
CA GLY A 326 21.31 32.46 20.56
C GLY A 326 21.79 33.08 21.88
N LEU A 327 22.05 34.40 21.90
CA LEU A 327 22.45 35.14 23.12
C LEU A 327 21.30 35.12 24.15
N ALA A 328 20.04 35.39 23.73
CA ALA A 328 18.87 35.35 24.61
C ALA A 328 18.67 33.98 25.24
N LEU A 329 18.76 32.92 24.42
CA LEU A 329 18.64 31.53 24.89
C LEU A 329 19.81 31.13 25.82
N GLY A 330 21.03 31.57 25.51
CA GLY A 330 22.19 31.33 26.36
C GLY A 330 22.08 31.99 27.72
N LEU A 331 21.66 33.26 27.75
CA LEU A 331 21.43 33.98 29.01
C LEU A 331 20.30 33.38 29.83
N GLN A 332 19.20 32.97 29.18
CA GLN A 332 18.12 32.25 29.83
C GLN A 332 18.58 30.93 30.46
N GLN A 333 19.41 30.15 29.72
CA GLN A 333 20.00 28.93 30.23
C GLN A 333 20.87 29.17 31.49
N LEU A 334 21.66 30.24 31.47
CA LEU A 334 22.45 30.63 32.62
C LEU A 334 21.58 31.04 33.81
N LEU A 335 20.51 31.80 33.55
CA LEU A 335 19.56 32.25 34.57
C LEU A 335 18.84 31.07 35.24
N VAL A 336 18.35 30.12 34.44
CA VAL A 336 17.58 28.96 34.92
C VAL A 336 18.49 27.92 35.61
N ASN A 337 19.64 27.60 34.99
CA ASN A 337 20.43 26.46 35.47
C ASN A 337 21.49 26.87 36.51
N TRP A 338 21.91 28.13 36.53
CA TRP A 338 22.95 28.55 37.45
C TRP A 338 22.47 29.57 38.53
N ILE A 339 21.67 30.61 38.16
CA ILE A 339 21.23 31.65 39.09
C ILE A 339 20.03 31.16 39.90
N MET A 340 19.02 30.63 39.29
CA MET A 340 17.75 30.22 39.94
C MET A 340 17.93 29.27 41.11
N PRO A 341 18.69 28.14 41.00
CA PRO A 341 18.87 27.20 42.12
C PRO A 341 19.56 27.87 43.32
N ARG A 342 20.45 28.82 43.06
CA ARG A 342 21.14 29.60 44.11
C ARG A 342 20.24 30.66 44.76
N ALA A 343 19.37 31.25 43.98
CA ALA A 343 18.37 32.18 44.52
C ALA A 343 17.38 31.43 45.47
N GLU A 344 16.95 30.28 45.08
CA GLU A 344 16.11 29.40 45.91
C GLU A 344 16.81 28.99 47.22
N SER A 345 18.08 28.61 47.13
CA SER A 345 18.89 28.20 48.26
C SER A 345 19.20 29.36 49.26
N TYR A 346 19.46 30.54 48.73
CA TYR A 346 19.79 31.72 49.54
C TYR A 346 18.58 32.42 50.13
N LEU A 347 17.53 32.62 49.33
CA LEU A 347 16.33 33.35 49.73
C LEU A 347 15.21 32.45 50.31
N GLY A 348 15.24 31.15 49.98
CA GLY A 348 14.22 30.19 50.35
C GLY A 348 14.16 29.78 51.83
N GLY A 349 15.18 30.17 52.61
CA GLY A 349 15.27 29.84 54.04
C GLY A 349 15.67 28.39 54.29
N THR A 350 16.13 28.12 55.53
CA THR A 350 16.40 26.73 55.98
C THR A 350 15.10 26.02 56.32
N GLU A 351 15.03 24.73 56.04
CA GLU A 351 13.86 23.85 56.35
C GLU A 351 13.32 23.91 57.77
N THR A 352 14.07 24.51 58.67
CA THR A 352 13.71 24.72 60.10
C THR A 352 13.00 26.04 60.43
N ALA A 353 12.78 26.92 59.43
CA ALA A 353 12.11 28.18 59.65
C ALA A 353 10.59 28.02 59.86
N ALA A 354 10.01 28.83 60.73
CA ALA A 354 8.54 28.89 60.89
C ALA A 354 7.86 29.22 59.53
N ALA A 355 6.72 28.63 59.27
CA ALA A 355 6.04 28.65 57.94
C ALA A 355 5.91 30.08 57.38
N GLU A 356 5.68 31.09 58.24
CA GLU A 356 5.56 32.50 57.86
C GLU A 356 6.90 33.08 57.29
N LYS A 357 8.04 32.73 57.92
CA LYS A 357 9.36 33.16 57.43
C LYS A 357 9.74 32.44 56.12
N ALA A 358 9.35 31.22 55.95
CA ALA A 358 9.56 30.45 54.72
C ALA A 358 8.74 31.07 53.56
N ALA A 359 7.49 31.45 53.78
CA ALA A 359 6.65 32.14 52.81
C ALA A 359 7.23 33.50 52.38
N GLU A 360 7.74 34.29 53.36
CA GLU A 360 8.37 35.60 53.07
C GLU A 360 9.69 35.40 52.26
N ALA A 361 10.47 34.40 52.60
CA ALA A 361 11.68 34.07 51.90
C ALA A 361 11.39 33.63 50.46
N ALA A 362 10.38 32.78 50.21
CA ALA A 362 9.93 32.36 48.88
C ALA A 362 9.45 33.56 48.05
N SER A 363 8.70 34.47 48.65
CA SER A 363 8.24 35.72 48.00
C SER A 363 9.41 36.61 47.56
N ARG A 364 10.47 36.69 48.38
CA ARG A 364 11.70 37.43 48.03
C ARG A 364 12.48 36.74 46.89
N ALA A 365 12.53 35.44 46.87
CA ALA A 365 13.14 34.70 45.77
C ALA A 365 12.37 34.91 44.45
N ASP A 366 11.04 34.81 44.48
CA ASP A 366 10.17 35.08 43.37
C ASP A 366 10.33 36.52 42.86
N ALA A 367 10.46 37.51 43.74
CA ALA A 367 10.70 38.90 43.41
C ALA A 367 12.06 39.10 42.69
N ALA A 368 13.12 38.49 43.22
CA ALA A 368 14.44 38.56 42.60
C ALA A 368 14.42 37.93 41.20
N MET A 369 13.81 36.76 41.02
CA MET A 369 13.70 36.08 39.76
C MET A 369 12.86 36.85 38.74
N SER A 370 11.75 37.48 39.15
CA SER A 370 10.95 38.34 38.29
C SER A 370 11.75 39.51 37.72
N VAL A 371 12.51 40.21 38.61
CA VAL A 371 13.38 41.33 38.21
C VAL A 371 14.48 40.91 37.22
N LEU A 372 14.95 39.65 37.28
CA LEU A 372 15.96 39.13 36.37
C LEU A 372 15.37 38.60 35.04
N PHE A 373 14.24 37.90 35.09
CA PHE A 373 13.60 37.33 33.91
C PHE A 373 12.97 38.37 33.01
N VAL A 374 12.28 39.40 33.54
CA VAL A 374 11.50 40.34 32.73
C VAL A 374 12.35 41.15 31.75
N PRO A 375 13.52 41.70 32.10
CA PRO A 375 14.39 42.37 31.16
C PRO A 375 14.89 41.42 30.04
N LEU A 376 15.20 40.16 30.41
CA LEU A 376 15.62 39.16 29.47
C LEU A 376 14.48 38.75 28.53
N GLN A 377 13.25 38.61 29.04
CA GLN A 377 12.03 38.38 28.24
C GLN A 377 11.80 39.54 27.25
N ILE A 378 11.95 40.79 27.67
CA ILE A 378 11.83 41.99 26.80
C ILE A 378 12.89 41.93 25.69
N PHE A 379 14.16 41.62 26.02
CA PHE A 379 15.21 41.43 25.03
C PHE A 379 14.87 40.33 24.03
N ALA A 380 14.46 39.15 24.51
CA ALA A 380 14.04 37.99 23.67
C ALA A 380 12.82 38.35 22.77
N ALA A 381 11.88 39.10 23.32
CA ALA A 381 10.70 39.59 22.61
C ALA A 381 11.05 40.57 21.47
N LEU A 382 11.97 41.48 21.70
CA LEU A 382 12.45 42.38 20.65
C LEU A 382 13.10 41.62 19.50
N VAL A 383 13.91 40.59 19.83
CA VAL A 383 14.52 39.72 18.83
C VAL A 383 13.48 38.94 18.06
N LEU A 384 12.51 38.33 18.77
CA LEU A 384 11.41 37.55 18.19
C LEU A 384 10.51 38.42 17.29
N PHE A 385 10.18 39.63 17.74
CA PHE A 385 9.40 40.62 17.00
C PHE A 385 10.05 40.99 15.66
N ARG A 386 11.35 41.29 15.70
CA ARG A 386 12.11 41.62 14.50
C ARG A 386 12.23 40.45 13.54
N MET A 387 12.44 39.23 14.07
CA MET A 387 12.46 38.03 13.26
C MET A 387 11.09 37.78 12.62
N GLY A 388 9.99 37.95 13.35
CA GLY A 388 8.64 37.85 12.82
C GLY A 388 8.35 38.89 11.71
N GLN A 389 8.83 40.13 11.88
CA GLN A 389 8.74 41.16 10.82
C GLN A 389 9.55 40.76 9.57
N LEU A 390 10.72 40.20 9.75
CA LEU A 390 11.61 39.76 8.67
C LEU A 390 10.97 38.62 7.87
N LEU A 391 10.38 37.63 8.54
CA LEU A 391 9.62 36.56 7.91
C LEU A 391 8.43 37.09 7.10
N ARG A 392 7.73 38.13 7.60
CA ARG A 392 6.61 38.76 6.88
C ARG A 392 7.04 39.66 5.71
N ARG A 393 8.19 40.29 5.78
CA ARG A 393 8.73 41.12 4.67
C ARG A 393 9.04 40.26 3.44
N GLN A 394 9.55 39.06 3.66
CA GLN A 394 9.80 38.11 2.59
C GLN A 394 8.53 37.78 1.77
N LEU A 395 7.38 37.71 2.43
CA LEU A 395 6.09 37.41 1.82
C LEU A 395 5.63 38.47 0.80
N LYS A 396 6.11 39.73 0.95
CA LYS A 396 5.75 40.80 0.02
C LYS A 396 6.62 40.87 -1.24
N LEU A 397 7.79 40.22 -1.22
CA LEU A 397 8.78 40.25 -2.30
C LEU A 397 8.64 39.05 -3.26
N SER A 398 8.05 37.94 -2.82
CA SER A 398 7.90 36.69 -3.59
C SER A 398 6.54 36.63 -4.28
N GLY A 399 6.23 37.56 -5.15
CA GLY A 399 4.96 37.62 -5.93
C GLY A 399 4.88 36.56 -7.06
N GLU A 400 5.64 35.46 -7.01
CA GLU A 400 5.63 34.40 -8.01
C GLU A 400 4.54 33.36 -7.71
N SER A 401 3.70 33.11 -8.69
CA SER A 401 2.52 32.26 -8.68
C SER A 401 2.86 30.80 -8.96
N GLY A 402 2.72 29.93 -7.94
CA GLY A 402 2.73 28.48 -8.06
C GLY A 402 2.12 27.84 -6.80
N GLU A 403 1.39 26.74 -6.93
CA GLU A 403 0.68 26.09 -5.81
C GLU A 403 1.63 25.61 -4.70
N ASP A 404 2.82 25.12 -5.02
CA ASP A 404 3.85 24.69 -4.04
C ASP A 404 4.42 25.87 -3.23
N VAL A 405 4.45 27.07 -3.81
CA VAL A 405 4.85 28.31 -3.14
C VAL A 405 3.79 28.72 -2.12
N ALA A 406 2.52 28.45 -2.35
CA ALA A 406 1.41 28.86 -1.50
C ALA A 406 1.45 28.22 -0.10
N PHE A 407 1.81 26.93 0.02
CA PHE A 407 1.89 26.25 1.32
C PHE A 407 3.05 26.78 2.17
N ARG A 408 4.25 26.87 1.62
CA ARG A 408 5.44 27.44 2.31
C ARG A 408 5.20 28.89 2.73
N TYR A 409 4.53 29.65 1.89
CA TYR A 409 4.10 31.01 2.11
C TYR A 409 3.12 31.11 3.29
N GLY A 410 2.10 30.25 3.34
CA GLY A 410 1.14 30.17 4.44
C GLY A 410 1.81 29.86 5.79
N LEU A 411 2.71 28.89 5.81
CA LEU A 411 3.47 28.50 7.02
C LEU A 411 4.36 29.64 7.53
N LEU A 412 5.13 30.28 6.69
CA LEU A 412 5.99 31.41 7.08
C LEU A 412 5.17 32.62 7.59
N LYS A 413 4.00 32.85 6.98
CA LYS A 413 3.07 33.90 7.44
C LYS A 413 2.51 33.58 8.83
N LEU A 414 2.11 32.32 9.04
CA LEU A 414 1.64 31.87 10.34
C LEU A 414 2.72 32.01 11.41
N LEU A 415 3.94 31.52 11.13
CA LEU A 415 5.08 31.65 12.06
C LEU A 415 5.44 33.12 12.34
N GLY A 416 5.48 33.98 11.32
CA GLY A 416 5.76 35.39 11.49
C GLY A 416 4.69 36.12 12.32
N ASN A 417 3.42 35.81 12.11
CA ASN A 417 2.32 36.39 12.88
C ASN A 417 2.31 35.89 14.33
N ALA A 418 2.51 34.60 14.56
CA ALA A 418 2.61 34.01 15.89
C ALA A 418 3.80 34.58 16.66
N ALA A 419 4.97 34.71 16.00
CA ALA A 419 6.15 35.33 16.60
C ALA A 419 5.89 36.78 17.06
N ILE A 420 5.23 37.60 16.25
CA ILE A 420 4.88 38.97 16.60
C ILE A 420 3.86 38.99 17.75
N LEU A 421 2.83 38.15 17.73
CA LEU A 421 1.84 38.07 18.79
C LEU A 421 2.48 37.71 20.15
N ILE A 422 3.31 36.65 20.16
CA ILE A 422 4.01 36.17 21.36
C ILE A 422 5.00 37.24 21.85
N ALA A 423 5.69 37.91 20.93
CA ALA A 423 6.64 38.98 21.28
C ALA A 423 5.97 40.16 21.99
N ILE A 424 4.69 40.40 21.79
CA ILE A 424 3.91 41.44 22.52
C ILE A 424 3.32 40.83 23.79
N ALA A 425 2.70 39.67 23.72
CA ALA A 425 1.99 39.07 24.84
C ALA A 425 2.93 38.65 25.99
N ALA A 426 4.09 38.03 25.69
CA ALA A 426 4.96 37.52 26.74
C ALA A 426 5.55 38.62 27.65
N PRO A 427 6.13 39.72 27.16
CA PRO A 427 6.62 40.77 28.04
C PRO A 427 5.49 41.45 28.82
N THR A 428 4.31 41.63 28.25
CA THR A 428 3.17 42.20 28.95
C THR A 428 2.72 41.33 30.13
N LEU A 429 2.65 40.01 29.95
CA LEU A 429 2.40 39.06 31.03
C LEU A 429 3.49 39.13 32.13
N GLY A 430 4.77 39.16 31.72
CA GLY A 430 5.89 39.30 32.65
C GLY A 430 5.88 40.57 33.48
N LEU A 431 5.53 41.71 32.89
CA LEU A 431 5.41 42.98 33.55
C LEU A 431 4.25 43.02 34.57
N ILE A 432 3.13 42.37 34.23
CA ILE A 432 1.98 42.22 35.14
C ILE A 432 2.34 41.35 36.37
N GLY A 433 3.24 40.35 36.19
CA GLY A 433 3.67 39.43 37.23
C GLY A 433 3.47 37.96 36.86
N TYR A 434 2.88 37.63 35.72
CA TYR A 434 2.77 36.28 35.20
C TYR A 434 4.06 35.81 34.53
N VAL A 435 5.17 35.85 35.30
CA VAL A 435 6.52 35.57 34.78
C VAL A 435 6.65 34.14 34.22
N SER A 436 6.01 33.15 34.88
CA SER A 436 6.01 31.75 34.45
C SER A 436 5.27 31.57 33.13
N ALA A 437 4.12 32.20 32.93
CA ALA A 437 3.37 32.20 31.67
C ALA A 437 4.15 32.88 30.54
N ALA A 438 4.80 34.02 30.83
CA ALA A 438 5.66 34.71 29.89
C ALA A 438 6.83 33.81 29.44
N ASN A 439 7.49 33.09 30.34
CA ASN A 439 8.55 32.13 30.05
C ASN A 439 8.03 30.95 29.19
N ALA A 440 6.84 30.42 29.50
CA ALA A 440 6.23 29.33 28.77
C ALA A 440 5.82 29.73 27.31
N LEU A 441 5.74 30.99 27.00
CA LEU A 441 5.46 31.48 25.63
C LEU A 441 6.74 31.85 24.87
N ILE A 442 7.63 32.68 25.48
CA ILE A 442 8.75 33.29 24.75
C ILE A 442 9.84 32.26 24.37
N TRP A 443 10.25 31.39 25.30
CA TRP A 443 11.34 30.46 25.06
C TRP A 443 10.96 29.35 24.08
N PRO A 444 9.79 28.68 24.19
CA PRO A 444 9.31 27.78 23.18
C PRO A 444 9.18 28.41 21.79
N ALA A 445 8.74 29.66 21.69
CA ALA A 445 8.64 30.36 20.41
C ALA A 445 10.01 30.54 19.73
N LEU A 446 11.04 30.98 20.50
CA LEU A 446 12.41 31.08 19.97
C LEU A 446 12.97 29.71 19.55
N LEU A 447 12.78 28.67 20.37
CA LEU A 447 13.22 27.32 20.07
C LEU A 447 12.47 26.74 18.85
N THR A 448 11.19 27.05 18.68
CA THR A 448 10.40 26.66 17.51
C THR A 448 11.02 27.20 16.23
N LEU A 449 11.39 28.48 16.19
CA LEU A 449 12.09 29.06 15.04
C LEU A 449 13.45 28.38 14.78
N ALA A 450 14.18 28.03 15.85
CA ALA A 450 15.45 27.31 15.72
C ALA A 450 15.24 25.89 15.16
N VAL A 451 14.19 25.17 15.58
CA VAL A 451 13.85 23.84 15.04
C VAL A 451 13.48 23.93 13.56
N PHE A 452 12.61 24.86 13.16
CA PHE A 452 12.29 25.06 11.74
C PHE A 452 13.52 25.39 10.90
N ALA A 453 14.40 26.25 11.41
CA ALA A 453 15.68 26.55 10.78
C ALA A 453 16.58 25.31 10.66
N GLY A 454 16.64 24.48 11.72
CA GLY A 454 17.37 23.23 11.75
C GLY A 454 16.82 22.22 10.74
N VAL A 455 15.48 22.05 10.67
CA VAL A 455 14.82 21.17 9.68
C VAL A 455 15.12 21.63 8.25
N ALA A 456 15.06 22.93 7.98
CA ALA A 456 15.37 23.48 6.65
C ALA A 456 16.82 23.17 6.23
N VAL A 457 17.77 23.37 7.14
CA VAL A 457 19.20 23.06 6.89
C VAL A 457 19.42 21.55 6.72
N LEU A 458 18.79 20.72 7.53
CA LEU A 458 18.91 19.26 7.44
C LEU A 458 18.26 18.73 6.16
N GLN A 459 17.14 19.29 5.71
CA GLN A 459 16.53 18.99 4.43
C GLN A 459 17.46 19.32 3.25
N GLU A 460 18.13 20.50 3.30
CA GLU A 460 19.15 20.86 2.33
C GLU A 460 20.30 19.83 2.30
N PHE A 461 20.80 19.40 3.45
CA PHE A 461 21.83 18.36 3.53
C PHE A 461 21.37 17.01 2.97
N LEU A 462 20.14 16.58 3.25
CA LEU A 462 19.62 15.32 2.72
C LEU A 462 19.42 15.39 1.19
N THR A 463 18.98 16.54 0.68
CA THR A 463 18.84 16.78 -0.76
C THR A 463 20.20 16.69 -1.45
N GLU A 464 21.23 17.39 -0.92
CA GLU A 464 22.59 17.32 -1.46
C GLU A 464 23.23 15.94 -1.34
N PHE A 465 22.93 15.22 -0.27
CA PHE A 465 23.36 13.82 -0.10
C PHE A 465 22.75 12.91 -1.17
N TYR A 466 21.45 13.07 -1.41
CA TYR A 466 20.76 12.31 -2.45
C TYR A 466 21.30 12.62 -3.85
N VAL A 467 21.55 13.90 -4.15
CA VAL A 467 22.14 14.34 -5.43
C VAL A 467 23.56 13.78 -5.60
N ALA A 468 24.37 13.77 -4.52
CA ALA A 468 25.72 13.21 -4.54
C ALA A 468 25.74 11.71 -4.81
N LEU A 469 24.77 10.96 -4.27
CA LEU A 469 24.65 9.50 -4.43
C LEU A 469 24.11 9.11 -5.81
N SER A 470 23.29 9.94 -6.42
CA SER A 470 22.63 9.64 -7.68
C SER A 470 23.45 10.08 -8.90
N ARG A 471 23.57 9.19 -9.92
CA ARG A 471 24.46 9.36 -11.08
C ARG A 471 24.03 10.40 -12.14
N THR A 472 22.82 10.98 -12.05
CA THR A 472 22.27 11.90 -13.08
C THR A 472 21.94 13.26 -12.43
N GLN A 473 22.34 14.38 -13.05
CA GLN A 473 22.31 15.71 -12.40
C GLN A 473 21.08 16.58 -12.71
N GLU A 474 20.32 16.32 -13.77
CA GLU A 474 19.21 17.17 -14.20
C GLU A 474 17.86 16.69 -13.59
N GLY A 475 17.10 17.61 -12.97
CA GLY A 475 15.74 17.37 -12.46
C GLY A 475 15.62 16.64 -11.12
N ARG A 476 16.70 16.35 -10.38
CA ARG A 476 16.63 15.52 -9.16
C ARG A 476 16.48 16.29 -7.84
N ARG A 477 16.75 17.59 -7.82
CA ARG A 477 16.45 18.43 -6.64
C ARG A 477 14.94 18.52 -6.41
N GLU A 478 14.13 18.43 -7.47
CA GLU A 478 12.67 18.40 -7.46
C GLU A 478 12.09 16.97 -7.43
N GLY A 479 12.94 15.97 -7.25
CA GLY A 479 12.53 14.56 -7.23
C GLY A 479 11.68 14.20 -6.01
N LEU A 480 10.89 13.14 -6.14
CA LEU A 480 10.01 12.62 -5.08
C LEU A 480 10.77 12.29 -3.79
N ILE A 481 11.99 11.75 -3.86
CA ILE A 481 12.77 11.33 -2.69
C ILE A 481 13.16 12.49 -1.78
N PRO A 482 13.73 13.63 -2.26
CA PRO A 482 13.94 14.80 -1.42
C PRO A 482 12.69 15.35 -0.76
N VAL A 483 11.55 15.34 -1.46
CA VAL A 483 10.26 15.80 -0.92
C VAL A 483 9.79 14.87 0.20
N LEU A 484 9.84 13.55 0.01
CA LEU A 484 9.49 12.57 1.05
C LEU A 484 10.43 12.65 2.25
N ALA A 485 11.73 12.88 2.02
CA ALA A 485 12.70 13.10 3.10
C ALA A 485 12.39 14.36 3.90
N GLY A 486 12.01 15.45 3.23
CA GLY A 486 11.54 16.68 3.90
C GLY A 486 10.28 16.45 4.73
N PHE A 487 9.32 15.70 4.20
CA PHE A 487 8.12 15.32 4.94
C PHE A 487 8.44 14.45 6.17
N ALA A 488 9.32 13.46 6.03
CA ALA A 488 9.77 12.64 7.15
C ALA A 488 10.49 13.46 8.23
N LEU A 489 11.33 14.42 7.85
CA LEU A 489 11.98 15.35 8.79
C LEU A 489 10.96 16.24 9.52
N ALA A 490 9.96 16.76 8.80
CA ALA A 490 8.88 17.55 9.39
C ALA A 490 8.09 16.72 10.42
N LEU A 491 7.81 15.46 10.09
CA LEU A 491 7.15 14.51 11.00
C LEU A 491 8.02 14.23 12.25
N CYS A 492 9.34 14.03 12.08
CA CYS A 492 10.29 13.85 13.19
C CYS A 492 10.44 15.12 14.05
N ALA A 493 10.19 16.30 13.51
CA ALA A 493 10.23 17.54 14.26
C ALA A 493 9.00 17.73 15.19
N LEU A 494 7.86 17.09 14.90
CA LEU A 494 6.64 17.23 15.71
C LEU A 494 6.83 16.81 17.17
N PRO A 495 7.43 15.66 17.51
CA PRO A 495 7.71 15.28 18.90
C PRO A 495 8.62 16.29 19.60
N VAL A 496 9.64 16.81 18.88
CA VAL A 496 10.56 17.83 19.42
C VAL A 496 9.82 19.12 19.72
N LEU A 497 8.95 19.58 18.84
CA LEU A 497 8.10 20.74 19.06
C LEU A 497 7.14 20.51 20.23
N ALA A 498 6.53 19.34 20.33
CA ALA A 498 5.65 19.00 21.46
C ALA A 498 6.41 19.12 22.81
N LEU A 499 7.63 18.55 22.90
CA LEU A 499 8.49 18.68 24.08
C LEU A 499 8.85 20.13 24.41
N ILE A 500 9.16 20.94 23.41
CA ILE A 500 9.47 22.37 23.56
C ILE A 500 8.28 23.14 24.13
N TRP A 501 7.04 22.77 23.73
CA TRP A 501 5.81 23.39 24.22
C TRP A 501 5.26 22.74 25.49
N GLY A 502 6.03 21.90 26.16
CA GLY A 502 5.71 21.37 27.50
C GLY A 502 5.02 20.01 27.52
N ALA A 503 4.93 19.30 26.38
CA ALA A 503 4.57 17.90 26.41
C ALA A 503 5.63 17.07 27.13
N ARG A 504 5.21 16.02 27.80
CA ARG A 504 6.14 15.14 28.54
C ARG A 504 6.65 14.01 27.65
N VAL A 505 7.81 13.47 27.97
CA VAL A 505 8.35 12.30 27.31
C VAL A 505 7.40 11.11 27.44
N GLU A 506 6.74 10.99 28.60
CA GLU A 506 5.76 9.94 28.91
C GLU A 506 4.55 10.03 27.96
N ASP A 507 4.02 11.22 27.72
CA ASP A 507 2.88 11.42 26.80
C ASP A 507 3.24 11.01 25.37
N LEU A 508 4.47 11.31 24.93
CA LEU A 508 4.96 10.90 23.62
C LEU A 508 5.21 9.39 23.54
N SER A 509 5.71 8.79 24.62
CA SER A 509 5.91 7.34 24.70
C SER A 509 4.59 6.58 24.68
N ASP A 510 3.55 7.12 25.35
CA ASP A 510 2.20 6.55 25.32
C ASP A 510 1.57 6.65 23.92
N LEU A 511 1.67 7.81 23.27
CA LEU A 511 1.25 8.00 21.88
C LEU A 511 1.98 7.05 20.94
N TRP A 512 3.30 6.90 21.11
CA TRP A 512 4.09 5.95 20.33
C TRP A 512 3.63 4.51 20.55
N THR A 513 3.43 4.10 21.82
CA THR A 513 2.96 2.75 22.16
C THR A 513 1.58 2.48 21.57
N GLN A 514 0.63 3.42 21.70
CA GLN A 514 -0.69 3.33 21.09
C GLN A 514 -0.60 3.24 19.55
N THR A 515 0.28 4.03 18.93
CA THR A 515 0.49 4.00 17.48
C THR A 515 1.04 2.66 17.04
N VAL A 516 2.04 2.10 17.74
CA VAL A 516 2.65 0.80 17.44
C VAL A 516 1.67 -0.35 17.69
N GLN A 517 0.88 -0.30 18.75
CA GLN A 517 -0.16 -1.29 19.04
C GLN A 517 -1.32 -1.25 18.03
N GLY A 518 -1.52 -0.11 17.39
CA GLY A 518 -2.53 0.10 16.35
C GLY A 518 -3.94 0.36 16.88
N PHE A 519 -4.79 0.82 15.95
CA PHE A 519 -6.19 1.12 16.21
C PHE A 519 -7.07 -0.03 15.74
N ALA A 520 -8.04 -0.44 16.55
CA ALA A 520 -9.04 -1.41 16.16
C ALA A 520 -10.15 -0.72 15.34
N VAL A 521 -10.28 -1.07 14.07
CA VAL A 521 -11.33 -0.57 13.17
C VAL A 521 -12.02 -1.77 12.54
N GLY A 522 -13.31 -1.94 12.77
CA GLY A 522 -14.08 -3.03 12.17
C GLY A 522 -13.59 -4.44 12.50
N GLY A 523 -13.04 -4.67 13.71
CA GLY A 523 -12.50 -5.97 14.14
C GLY A 523 -11.06 -6.23 13.69
N VAL A 524 -10.48 -5.37 12.85
CA VAL A 524 -9.07 -5.48 12.42
C VAL A 524 -8.23 -4.44 13.15
N ARG A 525 -7.09 -4.86 13.69
CA ARG A 525 -6.12 -3.95 14.31
C ARG A 525 -5.19 -3.40 13.23
N ILE A 526 -5.25 -2.10 12.98
CA ILE A 526 -4.37 -1.40 12.03
C ILE A 526 -3.20 -0.82 12.81
N SER A 527 -1.98 -1.33 12.60
CA SER A 527 -0.75 -0.83 13.22
C SER A 527 0.33 -0.58 12.16
N PRO A 528 1.32 0.29 12.44
CA PRO A 528 2.48 0.48 11.56
C PRO A 528 3.27 -0.80 11.31
N ALA A 529 3.30 -1.72 12.28
CA ALA A 529 3.96 -3.01 12.14
C ALA A 529 3.28 -3.87 11.07
N ILE A 530 1.94 -3.92 11.08
CA ILE A 530 1.15 -4.62 10.06
C ILE A 530 1.39 -4.02 8.67
N PHE A 531 1.38 -2.69 8.57
CA PHE A 531 1.69 -2.00 7.31
C PHE A 531 3.12 -2.31 6.83
N LEU A 532 4.10 -2.31 7.73
CA LEU A 532 5.49 -2.65 7.39
C LEU A 532 5.62 -4.11 6.94
N THR A 533 4.96 -5.04 7.63
CA THR A 533 4.90 -6.45 7.23
C THR A 533 4.31 -6.59 5.83
N PHE A 534 3.17 -5.94 5.58
CA PHE A 534 2.57 -5.87 4.24
C PHE A 534 3.56 -5.34 3.20
N ALA A 535 4.19 -4.19 3.46
CA ALA A 535 5.11 -3.55 2.52
C ALA A 535 6.34 -4.43 2.21
N ILE A 536 6.91 -5.09 3.23
CA ILE A 536 8.06 -5.98 3.07
C ILE A 536 7.67 -7.22 2.26
N VAL A 537 6.58 -7.91 2.64
CA VAL A 537 6.13 -9.14 1.97
C VAL A 537 5.73 -8.85 0.53
N PHE A 538 4.98 -7.75 0.30
CA PHE A 538 4.63 -7.30 -1.04
C PHE A 538 5.87 -6.94 -1.86
N GLY A 539 6.83 -6.21 -1.27
CA GLY A 539 8.09 -5.83 -1.92
C GLY A 539 8.91 -7.05 -2.36
N ILE A 540 9.01 -8.06 -1.51
CA ILE A 540 9.68 -9.34 -1.83
C ILE A 540 8.94 -10.05 -2.96
N GLY A 541 7.62 -10.20 -2.88
CA GLY A 541 6.80 -10.83 -3.91
C GLY A 541 6.87 -10.11 -5.25
N TYR A 542 6.84 -8.77 -5.24
CA TYR A 542 7.02 -7.94 -6.42
C TYR A 542 8.41 -8.12 -7.04
N ALA A 543 9.48 -8.12 -6.22
CA ALA A 543 10.84 -8.33 -6.69
C ALA A 543 11.02 -9.72 -7.29
N ALA A 544 10.46 -10.77 -6.67
CA ALA A 544 10.46 -12.14 -7.18
C ALA A 544 9.72 -12.23 -8.53
N THR A 545 8.55 -11.60 -8.65
CA THR A 545 7.78 -11.54 -9.90
C THR A 545 8.57 -10.84 -11.00
N ARG A 546 9.19 -9.70 -10.70
CA ARG A 546 10.06 -8.98 -11.67
C ARG A 546 11.29 -9.78 -12.06
N GLY A 547 11.90 -10.50 -11.12
CA GLY A 547 13.00 -11.42 -11.38
C GLY A 547 12.59 -12.54 -12.34
N LEU A 548 11.42 -13.17 -12.09
CA LEU A 548 10.87 -14.22 -12.94
C LEU A 548 10.55 -13.69 -14.35
N GLN A 549 9.90 -12.52 -14.47
CA GLN A 549 9.66 -11.87 -15.75
C GLN A 549 10.96 -11.58 -16.50
N GLY A 550 12.00 -11.11 -15.79
CA GLY A 550 13.33 -10.88 -16.37
C GLY A 550 13.96 -12.17 -16.90
N ALA A 551 13.91 -13.26 -16.13
CA ALA A 551 14.41 -14.56 -16.52
C ALA A 551 13.66 -15.13 -17.73
N LEU A 552 12.32 -15.03 -17.75
CA LEU A 552 11.50 -15.42 -18.89
C LEU A 552 11.89 -14.64 -20.14
N LYS A 553 11.97 -13.30 -20.04
CA LYS A 553 12.28 -12.41 -21.17
C LYS A 553 13.68 -12.61 -21.74
N SER A 554 14.68 -12.83 -20.87
CA SER A 554 16.08 -12.88 -21.30
C SER A 554 16.59 -14.29 -21.60
N THR A 555 16.05 -15.33 -20.96
CA THR A 555 16.65 -16.67 -20.96
C THR A 555 15.76 -17.74 -21.57
N ILE A 556 14.46 -17.74 -21.27
CA ILE A 556 13.55 -18.85 -21.64
C ILE A 556 12.85 -18.55 -22.98
N LEU A 557 12.12 -17.43 -23.05
CA LEU A 557 11.28 -17.12 -24.22
C LEU A 557 12.05 -16.95 -25.53
N PRO A 558 13.26 -16.37 -25.57
CA PRO A 558 14.04 -16.27 -26.82
C PRO A 558 14.43 -17.64 -27.42
N LYS A 559 14.40 -18.72 -26.61
CA LYS A 559 14.69 -20.10 -27.07
C LYS A 559 13.46 -20.84 -27.59
N THR A 560 12.28 -20.25 -27.47
CA THR A 560 11.02 -20.82 -27.93
C THR A 560 10.72 -20.35 -29.38
N ARG A 561 9.86 -21.08 -30.08
CA ARG A 561 9.38 -20.71 -31.43
C ARG A 561 8.22 -19.72 -31.41
N LEU A 562 7.95 -19.10 -30.26
CA LEU A 562 6.87 -18.13 -30.11
C LEU A 562 7.23 -16.81 -30.79
N ASP A 563 6.24 -16.20 -31.41
CA ASP A 563 6.34 -14.84 -31.96
C ASP A 563 6.47 -13.79 -30.84
N LYS A 564 6.87 -12.57 -31.19
CA LYS A 564 7.03 -11.48 -30.20
C LYS A 564 5.74 -11.15 -29.44
N GLY A 565 4.58 -11.33 -30.09
CA GLY A 565 3.28 -11.10 -29.48
C GLY A 565 3.00 -12.11 -28.36
N GLY A 566 3.20 -13.42 -28.63
CA GLY A 566 3.05 -14.49 -27.66
C GLY A 566 4.02 -14.37 -26.50
N GLN A 567 5.28 -14.00 -26.77
CA GLN A 567 6.29 -13.76 -25.71
C GLN A 567 5.85 -12.62 -24.77
N ASN A 568 5.37 -11.50 -25.31
CA ASN A 568 4.89 -10.38 -24.50
C ASN A 568 3.63 -10.75 -23.69
N ALA A 569 2.72 -11.53 -24.28
CA ALA A 569 1.52 -12.00 -23.58
C ALA A 569 1.87 -12.86 -22.35
N ILE A 570 2.83 -13.78 -22.49
CA ILE A 570 3.29 -14.62 -21.38
C ILE A 570 3.96 -13.79 -20.29
N ILE A 571 4.85 -12.85 -20.65
CA ILE A 571 5.54 -11.97 -19.69
C ILE A 571 4.51 -11.14 -18.91
N SER A 572 3.52 -10.56 -19.59
CA SER A 572 2.48 -9.77 -18.98
C SER A 572 1.58 -10.61 -18.07
N GLY A 573 1.16 -11.79 -18.54
CA GLY A 573 0.34 -12.72 -17.77
C GLY A 573 1.01 -13.17 -16.47
N VAL A 574 2.28 -13.59 -16.54
CA VAL A 574 3.07 -13.93 -15.35
C VAL A 574 3.22 -12.73 -14.41
N GLY A 575 3.37 -11.52 -14.95
CA GLY A 575 3.43 -10.30 -14.17
C GLY A 575 2.15 -10.00 -13.40
N TYR A 576 1.00 -10.07 -14.06
CA TYR A 576 -0.30 -9.82 -13.42
C TYR A 576 -0.61 -10.86 -12.34
N ILE A 577 -0.43 -12.15 -12.65
CA ILE A 577 -0.65 -13.23 -11.68
C ILE A 577 0.31 -13.10 -10.51
N GLY A 578 1.60 -12.85 -10.76
CA GLY A 578 2.61 -12.74 -9.72
C GLY A 578 2.38 -11.55 -8.78
N ILE A 579 2.02 -10.37 -9.31
CA ILE A 579 1.71 -9.19 -8.51
C ILE A 579 0.43 -9.43 -7.69
N PHE A 580 -0.58 -10.06 -8.28
CA PHE A 580 -1.82 -10.40 -7.59
C PHE A 580 -1.58 -11.37 -6.42
N LEU A 581 -0.81 -12.43 -6.63
CA LEU A 581 -0.43 -13.37 -5.57
C LEU A 581 0.42 -12.70 -4.49
N ALA A 582 1.36 -11.84 -4.89
CA ALA A 582 2.15 -11.07 -3.93
C ALA A 582 1.28 -10.17 -3.05
N ALA A 583 0.26 -9.53 -3.62
CA ALA A 583 -0.70 -8.72 -2.88
C ALA A 583 -1.54 -9.57 -1.92
N LEU A 584 -2.08 -10.72 -2.36
CA LEU A 584 -2.85 -11.62 -1.51
C LEU A 584 -2.03 -12.14 -0.32
N ILE A 585 -0.79 -12.62 -0.58
CA ILE A 585 0.10 -13.10 0.47
C ILE A 585 0.44 -11.98 1.45
N ALA A 586 0.70 -10.76 0.96
CA ALA A 586 1.01 -9.62 1.80
C ALA A 586 -0.18 -9.20 2.69
N ILE A 587 -1.41 -9.19 2.15
CA ILE A 587 -2.64 -8.87 2.90
C ILE A 587 -2.90 -9.95 3.97
N SER A 588 -2.78 -11.23 3.61
CA SER A 588 -2.92 -12.34 4.54
C SER A 588 -1.86 -12.32 5.65
N SER A 589 -0.58 -12.03 5.29
CA SER A 589 0.52 -11.89 6.26
C SER A 589 0.34 -10.69 7.20
N ALA A 590 -0.44 -9.71 6.80
CA ALA A 590 -0.84 -8.56 7.61
C ALA A 590 -1.98 -8.89 8.59
N GLY A 591 -2.49 -10.13 8.61
CA GLY A 591 -3.57 -10.56 9.51
C GLY A 591 -4.96 -10.04 9.12
N ILE A 592 -5.12 -9.57 7.88
CA ILE A 592 -6.42 -9.14 7.36
C ILE A 592 -7.19 -10.36 6.87
N ASP A 593 -8.40 -10.56 7.39
CA ASP A 593 -9.27 -11.64 6.97
C ASP A 593 -9.74 -11.45 5.52
N LEU A 594 -9.41 -12.44 4.69
CA LEU A 594 -9.77 -12.47 3.28
C LEU A 594 -11.02 -13.32 2.99
N SER A 595 -11.72 -13.82 4.02
CA SER A 595 -12.85 -14.74 3.85
C SER A 595 -13.98 -14.15 2.98
N SER A 596 -14.30 -12.88 3.17
CA SER A 596 -15.28 -12.17 2.34
C SER A 596 -14.82 -12.02 0.89
N LEU A 597 -13.53 -11.76 0.69
CA LEU A 597 -12.93 -11.66 -0.64
C LEU A 597 -12.88 -13.02 -1.34
N ALA A 598 -12.68 -14.12 -0.58
CA ALA A 598 -12.70 -15.47 -1.11
C ALA A 598 -14.08 -15.85 -1.69
N ILE A 599 -15.17 -15.43 -1.03
CA ILE A 599 -16.54 -15.63 -1.54
C ILE A 599 -16.74 -14.90 -2.87
N VAL A 600 -16.33 -13.62 -2.95
CA VAL A 600 -16.42 -12.82 -4.19
C VAL A 600 -15.52 -13.41 -5.28
N ALA A 601 -14.29 -13.84 -4.94
CA ALA A 601 -13.38 -14.49 -5.87
C ALA A 601 -13.94 -15.82 -6.37
N GLY A 602 -14.63 -16.58 -5.52
CA GLY A 602 -15.36 -17.80 -5.90
C GLY A 602 -16.43 -17.51 -6.94
N ALA A 603 -17.31 -16.55 -6.70
CA ALA A 603 -18.34 -16.13 -7.65
C ALA A 603 -17.73 -15.63 -8.98
N LEU A 604 -16.67 -14.82 -8.91
CA LEU A 604 -15.95 -14.33 -10.09
C LEU A 604 -15.30 -15.48 -10.87
N SER A 605 -14.74 -16.48 -10.17
CA SER A 605 -14.12 -17.65 -10.81
C SER A 605 -15.14 -18.47 -11.60
N VAL A 606 -16.37 -18.61 -11.09
CA VAL A 606 -17.48 -19.26 -11.81
C VAL A 606 -17.83 -18.46 -13.07
N GLY A 607 -17.95 -17.12 -12.95
CA GLY A 607 -18.20 -16.24 -14.11
C GLY A 607 -17.10 -16.31 -15.17
N ILE A 608 -15.84 -16.29 -14.76
CA ILE A 608 -14.70 -16.46 -15.65
C ILE A 608 -14.71 -17.86 -16.29
N GLY A 609 -15.04 -18.90 -15.50
CA GLY A 609 -15.18 -20.28 -15.99
C GLY A 609 -16.18 -20.39 -17.13
N PHE A 610 -17.36 -19.81 -16.99
CA PHE A 610 -18.37 -19.73 -18.07
C PHE A 610 -17.87 -18.90 -19.27
N GLY A 611 -17.18 -17.79 -19.04
CA GLY A 611 -16.59 -16.99 -20.13
C GLY A 611 -15.49 -17.70 -20.92
N LEU A 612 -14.75 -18.60 -20.27
CA LEU A 612 -13.67 -19.40 -20.90
C LEU A 612 -14.15 -20.75 -21.43
N GLN A 613 -15.37 -21.17 -21.18
CA GLN A 613 -15.91 -22.49 -21.52
C GLN A 613 -15.64 -22.86 -22.97
N ASN A 614 -15.95 -21.98 -23.93
CA ASN A 614 -15.74 -22.21 -25.35
C ASN A 614 -14.25 -22.36 -25.71
N ILE A 615 -13.38 -21.63 -25.04
CA ILE A 615 -11.93 -21.70 -25.29
C ILE A 615 -11.40 -23.03 -24.81
N VAL A 616 -11.79 -23.46 -23.61
CA VAL A 616 -11.39 -24.74 -23.02
C VAL A 616 -11.95 -25.90 -23.83
N SER A 617 -13.25 -25.84 -24.24
CA SER A 617 -13.88 -26.84 -25.09
C SER A 617 -13.11 -27.04 -26.39
N ASN A 618 -12.80 -25.97 -27.12
CA ASN A 618 -12.04 -26.05 -28.35
C ASN A 618 -10.61 -26.57 -28.14
N PHE A 619 -9.96 -26.24 -27.04
CA PHE A 619 -8.64 -26.74 -26.69
C PHE A 619 -8.67 -28.24 -26.43
N VAL A 620 -9.60 -28.71 -25.60
CA VAL A 620 -9.76 -30.15 -25.30
C VAL A 620 -10.13 -30.94 -26.57
N SER A 621 -11.07 -30.41 -27.37
CA SER A 621 -11.41 -31.00 -28.66
C SER A 621 -10.22 -31.09 -29.61
N GLY A 622 -9.35 -30.06 -29.62
CA GLY A 622 -8.12 -30.10 -30.42
C GLY A 622 -7.18 -31.21 -29.98
N ILE A 623 -7.05 -31.46 -28.68
CA ILE A 623 -6.24 -32.58 -28.14
C ILE A 623 -6.87 -33.94 -28.55
N ILE A 624 -8.19 -34.05 -28.43
CA ILE A 624 -8.92 -35.29 -28.84
C ILE A 624 -8.69 -35.55 -30.32
N LEU A 625 -8.85 -34.55 -31.19
CA LEU A 625 -8.58 -34.70 -32.63
C LEU A 625 -7.16 -35.17 -32.96
N LEU A 626 -6.15 -34.69 -32.22
CA LEU A 626 -4.74 -35.07 -32.41
C LEU A 626 -4.46 -36.51 -31.90
N ILE A 627 -5.17 -36.96 -30.87
CA ILE A 627 -5.01 -38.30 -30.27
C ILE A 627 -5.78 -39.36 -31.05
N GLU A 628 -7.11 -39.16 -31.24
CA GLU A 628 -7.99 -40.11 -31.85
C GLU A 628 -7.96 -40.09 -33.38
N ARG A 629 -7.58 -38.94 -33.97
CA ARG A 629 -7.43 -38.73 -35.41
C ARG A 629 -8.65 -39.16 -36.21
N PRO A 630 -9.86 -38.71 -35.91
CA PRO A 630 -11.01 -38.95 -36.77
C PRO A 630 -10.85 -38.31 -38.14
N ILE A 631 -10.07 -37.23 -38.21
CA ILE A 631 -9.63 -36.52 -39.39
C ILE A 631 -8.12 -36.35 -39.31
N SER A 632 -7.45 -36.28 -40.48
CA SER A 632 -6.00 -36.06 -40.62
C SER A 632 -5.72 -34.95 -41.63
N GLU A 633 -4.55 -34.35 -41.55
CA GLU A 633 -4.10 -33.43 -42.60
C GLU A 633 -4.04 -34.10 -43.94
N GLY A 634 -4.67 -33.51 -44.95
CA GLY A 634 -4.83 -34.07 -46.30
C GLY A 634 -6.14 -34.80 -46.55
N ASP A 635 -6.96 -35.09 -45.53
CA ASP A 635 -8.27 -35.71 -45.70
C ASP A 635 -9.24 -34.70 -46.36
N TRP A 636 -10.10 -35.24 -47.25
CA TRP A 636 -11.24 -34.50 -47.79
C TRP A 636 -12.46 -34.78 -46.92
N ILE A 637 -12.91 -33.71 -46.30
CA ILE A 637 -13.97 -33.82 -45.29
C ILE A 637 -15.12 -32.83 -45.54
N GLU A 638 -16.26 -33.13 -44.91
CA GLU A 638 -17.41 -32.24 -44.82
C GLU A 638 -17.77 -32.05 -43.36
N VAL A 639 -17.87 -30.78 -42.90
CA VAL A 639 -18.26 -30.39 -41.56
C VAL A 639 -19.05 -29.09 -41.62
N GLY A 640 -20.21 -29.06 -40.96
CA GLY A 640 -21.07 -27.88 -40.95
C GLY A 640 -21.47 -27.37 -42.34
N GLY A 641 -21.63 -28.28 -43.33
CA GLY A 641 -21.97 -27.94 -44.73
C GLY A 641 -20.79 -27.39 -45.53
N GLN A 642 -19.58 -27.34 -44.99
CA GLN A 642 -18.37 -26.95 -45.71
C GLN A 642 -17.58 -28.18 -46.11
N MET A 643 -17.22 -28.27 -47.40
CA MET A 643 -16.42 -29.34 -47.93
C MET A 643 -15.01 -28.85 -48.28
N GLY A 644 -13.98 -29.64 -47.93
CA GLY A 644 -12.60 -29.25 -48.28
C GLY A 644 -11.54 -30.19 -47.75
N THR A 645 -10.29 -29.91 -48.09
CA THR A 645 -9.11 -30.63 -47.60
C THR A 645 -8.62 -30.05 -46.29
N VAL A 646 -8.39 -30.85 -45.29
CA VAL A 646 -7.76 -30.43 -44.03
C VAL A 646 -6.33 -30.03 -44.29
N LYS A 647 -6.00 -28.74 -44.04
CA LYS A 647 -4.64 -28.18 -44.20
C LYS A 647 -3.81 -28.30 -42.94
N SER A 648 -4.39 -27.97 -41.78
CA SER A 648 -3.69 -28.08 -40.50
C SER A 648 -4.70 -28.15 -39.36
N ILE A 649 -4.35 -28.93 -38.34
CA ILE A 649 -5.09 -29.01 -37.07
C ILE A 649 -4.30 -28.26 -36.03
N SER A 650 -4.83 -27.12 -35.59
CA SER A 650 -4.22 -26.25 -34.54
C SER A 650 -4.89 -26.49 -33.18
N VAL A 651 -4.37 -25.86 -32.14
CA VAL A 651 -4.82 -26.07 -30.75
C VAL A 651 -6.31 -25.82 -30.55
N ARG A 652 -6.91 -24.84 -31.21
CA ARG A 652 -8.31 -24.44 -31.03
C ARG A 652 -9.18 -24.56 -32.27
N SER A 653 -8.58 -24.70 -33.43
CA SER A 653 -9.29 -24.69 -34.71
C SER A 653 -8.54 -25.47 -35.76
N THR A 654 -9.29 -26.07 -36.71
CA THR A 654 -8.80 -26.77 -37.88
C THR A 654 -9.02 -25.89 -39.10
N ARG A 655 -8.03 -25.86 -40.01
CA ARG A 655 -8.11 -25.12 -41.28
C ARG A 655 -8.44 -26.09 -42.39
N ILE A 656 -9.46 -25.77 -43.16
CA ILE A 656 -9.93 -26.53 -44.33
C ILE A 656 -9.81 -25.64 -45.56
N GLU A 657 -9.18 -26.15 -46.64
CA GLU A 657 -9.18 -25.47 -47.96
C GLU A 657 -10.31 -26.07 -48.81
N THR A 658 -11.25 -25.24 -49.19
CA THR A 658 -12.38 -25.61 -50.05
C THR A 658 -11.97 -25.81 -51.50
N ALA A 659 -12.87 -26.34 -52.33
CA ALA A 659 -12.66 -26.46 -53.78
C ALA A 659 -12.43 -25.09 -54.46
N ASP A 660 -13.01 -24.01 -53.93
CA ASP A 660 -12.87 -22.63 -54.40
C ASP A 660 -11.58 -21.97 -53.93
N ARG A 661 -10.65 -22.68 -53.31
CA ARG A 661 -9.37 -22.20 -52.77
C ARG A 661 -9.57 -21.22 -51.60
N THR A 662 -10.72 -21.20 -50.95
CA THR A 662 -10.93 -20.42 -49.72
C THR A 662 -10.50 -21.21 -48.51
N GLU A 663 -9.94 -20.52 -47.51
CA GLU A 663 -9.57 -21.18 -46.24
C GLU A 663 -10.67 -20.94 -45.22
N VAL A 664 -11.29 -22.03 -44.75
CA VAL A 664 -12.31 -22.02 -43.72
C VAL A 664 -11.68 -22.46 -42.40
N ILE A 665 -11.84 -21.65 -41.37
CA ILE A 665 -11.35 -21.92 -40.00
C ILE A 665 -12.53 -22.42 -39.18
N VAL A 666 -12.50 -23.71 -38.84
CA VAL A 666 -13.57 -24.38 -38.07
C VAL A 666 -13.09 -24.62 -36.66
N PRO A 667 -13.87 -24.21 -35.63
CA PRO A 667 -13.57 -24.54 -34.23
C PRO A 667 -13.44 -26.04 -34.02
N ASN A 668 -12.46 -26.48 -33.19
CA ASN A 668 -12.25 -27.91 -32.97
C ASN A 668 -13.44 -28.61 -32.29
N ALA A 669 -14.18 -27.86 -31.47
CA ALA A 669 -15.39 -28.36 -30.81
C ALA A 669 -16.42 -28.88 -31.82
N ASP A 670 -16.54 -28.28 -33.00
CA ASP A 670 -17.53 -28.65 -34.03
C ASP A 670 -17.20 -30.03 -34.61
N PHE A 671 -15.96 -30.46 -34.63
CA PHE A 671 -15.54 -31.80 -35.09
C PHE A 671 -15.80 -32.88 -34.05
N VAL A 672 -15.86 -32.54 -32.78
CA VAL A 672 -16.08 -33.54 -31.69
C VAL A 672 -17.55 -33.64 -31.30
N SER A 673 -18.27 -32.52 -31.30
CA SER A 673 -19.68 -32.45 -30.94
C SER A 673 -20.63 -32.62 -32.14
N GLY A 674 -20.15 -32.27 -33.32
CA GLY A 674 -20.92 -32.33 -34.57
C GLY A 674 -20.66 -33.58 -35.39
N GLN A 675 -21.48 -33.78 -36.46
CA GLN A 675 -21.27 -34.85 -37.43
C GLN A 675 -20.23 -34.41 -38.47
N VAL A 676 -19.24 -35.25 -38.69
CA VAL A 676 -18.20 -35.05 -39.70
C VAL A 676 -18.19 -36.20 -40.70
N THR A 677 -18.29 -35.89 -41.97
CA THR A 677 -18.11 -36.90 -43.03
C THR A 677 -16.69 -36.86 -43.55
N ASN A 678 -15.94 -37.93 -43.38
CA ASN A 678 -14.61 -38.07 -43.95
C ASN A 678 -14.66 -38.98 -45.17
N TRP A 679 -14.42 -38.39 -46.36
CA TRP A 679 -14.54 -39.09 -47.64
C TRP A 679 -13.29 -39.89 -48.00
N THR A 680 -12.17 -39.66 -47.34
CA THR A 680 -10.84 -40.24 -47.74
C THR A 680 -10.20 -41.02 -46.60
N ARG A 681 -10.84 -41.21 -45.46
CA ARG A 681 -10.30 -41.96 -44.33
C ARG A 681 -10.19 -43.43 -44.65
N GLY A 682 -8.95 -43.93 -44.65
CA GLY A 682 -8.64 -45.34 -44.91
C GLY A 682 -8.56 -45.75 -46.37
N ASN A 683 -9.42 -45.21 -47.20
CA ASN A 683 -9.35 -45.35 -48.66
C ASN A 683 -9.96 -44.14 -49.37
N LYS A 684 -9.73 -44.01 -50.63
CA LYS A 684 -10.28 -42.95 -51.48
C LYS A 684 -11.50 -43.34 -52.29
N THR A 685 -12.00 -44.56 -52.12
CA THR A 685 -13.14 -45.06 -52.91
C THR A 685 -14.41 -44.35 -52.49
N GLY A 686 -15.18 -43.98 -53.47
CA GLY A 686 -16.47 -43.35 -53.24
C GLY A 686 -17.48 -43.69 -54.30
N ARG A 687 -18.75 -43.42 -54.04
CA ARG A 687 -19.84 -43.70 -54.97
C ARG A 687 -20.27 -42.43 -55.73
N ALA A 688 -20.27 -42.53 -57.06
CA ALA A 688 -20.95 -41.56 -57.92
C ALA A 688 -22.39 -42.04 -58.19
N GLN A 689 -23.30 -41.12 -58.16
CA GLN A 689 -24.73 -41.31 -58.50
C GLN A 689 -25.07 -40.35 -59.61
N VAL A 690 -25.58 -40.87 -60.71
CA VAL A 690 -25.94 -40.06 -61.88
C VAL A 690 -27.45 -40.31 -62.12
N PRO A 691 -28.32 -39.36 -61.77
CA PRO A 691 -29.76 -39.46 -62.06
C PRO A 691 -30.00 -39.18 -63.53
N VAL A 692 -30.86 -39.99 -64.18
CA VAL A 692 -31.17 -39.92 -65.60
C VAL A 692 -32.69 -40.09 -65.78
N GLY A 693 -33.35 -39.17 -66.50
CA GLY A 693 -34.75 -39.26 -66.81
C GLY A 693 -34.94 -39.51 -68.34
N VAL A 694 -35.85 -40.44 -68.70
CA VAL A 694 -36.18 -40.70 -70.12
C VAL A 694 -37.71 -40.61 -70.30
N ALA A 695 -38.18 -40.34 -71.51
CA ALA A 695 -39.60 -40.16 -71.81
C ALA A 695 -40.41 -41.43 -71.54
N TYR A 696 -41.66 -41.22 -71.07
CA TYR A 696 -42.58 -42.33 -70.93
C TYR A 696 -42.83 -43.07 -72.28
N GLY A 697 -42.87 -44.42 -72.24
CA GLY A 697 -42.99 -45.27 -73.44
C GLY A 697 -41.62 -45.79 -73.95
N THR A 698 -40.52 -45.39 -73.39
CA THR A 698 -39.17 -45.87 -73.69
C THR A 698 -38.99 -47.29 -73.07
N ASP A 699 -38.32 -48.20 -73.81
CA ASP A 699 -38.01 -49.56 -73.24
C ASP A 699 -36.99 -49.43 -72.09
N THR A 700 -37.47 -49.70 -70.87
CA THR A 700 -36.68 -49.58 -69.65
C THR A 700 -35.48 -50.54 -69.58
N ARG A 701 -35.53 -51.71 -70.28
CA ARG A 701 -34.41 -52.61 -70.28
C ARG A 701 -33.30 -52.25 -71.29
N GLN A 702 -33.68 -51.63 -72.37
CA GLN A 702 -32.75 -50.96 -73.28
C GLN A 702 -31.96 -49.87 -72.63
N ILE A 703 -32.70 -48.99 -71.88
CA ILE A 703 -32.04 -47.86 -71.14
C ILE A 703 -31.10 -48.42 -70.07
N GLU A 704 -31.50 -49.40 -69.27
CA GLU A 704 -30.67 -50.03 -68.27
C GLU A 704 -29.36 -50.56 -68.86
N ALA A 705 -29.43 -51.25 -70.08
CA ALA A 705 -28.27 -51.76 -70.74
C ALA A 705 -27.33 -50.69 -71.26
N ILE A 706 -27.84 -49.63 -71.87
CA ILE A 706 -27.08 -48.46 -72.36
C ILE A 706 -26.40 -47.74 -71.21
N LEU A 707 -27.12 -47.43 -70.13
CA LEU A 707 -26.53 -46.75 -68.97
C LEU A 707 -25.48 -47.61 -68.27
N LEU A 708 -25.66 -48.91 -68.24
CA LEU A 708 -24.69 -49.85 -67.68
C LEU A 708 -23.44 -49.95 -68.54
N GLU A 709 -23.54 -49.96 -69.85
CA GLU A 709 -22.41 -49.92 -70.82
C GLU A 709 -21.61 -48.63 -70.59
N ILE A 710 -22.27 -47.45 -70.53
CA ILE A 710 -21.60 -46.18 -70.30
C ILE A 710 -20.83 -46.15 -68.98
N ALA A 711 -21.47 -46.74 -67.91
CA ALA A 711 -20.83 -46.79 -66.61
C ALA A 711 -19.63 -47.73 -66.60
N LYS A 712 -19.64 -48.86 -67.32
CA LYS A 712 -18.54 -49.82 -67.44
C LYS A 712 -17.37 -49.29 -68.31
N ASP A 713 -17.67 -48.50 -69.31
CA ASP A 713 -16.65 -47.99 -70.18
C ASP A 713 -15.84 -46.83 -69.60
N HIS A 714 -16.32 -46.24 -68.47
CA HIS A 714 -15.66 -45.13 -67.89
C HIS A 714 -14.38 -45.56 -67.14
N PRO A 715 -13.18 -45.04 -67.45
CA PRO A 715 -11.88 -45.53 -66.94
C PRO A 715 -11.68 -45.34 -65.42
N LEU A 716 -12.41 -44.47 -64.77
CA LEU A 716 -12.28 -44.20 -63.35
C LEU A 716 -13.30 -44.97 -62.52
N VAL A 717 -14.21 -45.73 -63.13
CA VAL A 717 -15.18 -46.58 -62.45
C VAL A 717 -14.55 -47.97 -62.15
N MET A 718 -14.75 -48.40 -60.93
CA MET A 718 -14.28 -49.74 -60.53
C MET A 718 -15.22 -50.84 -61.05
N MET A 719 -14.61 -51.90 -61.54
CA MET A 719 -15.37 -53.11 -62.03
C MET A 719 -15.70 -54.12 -60.91
N SER A 720 -15.14 -53.85 -59.68
CA SER A 720 -15.49 -54.64 -58.45
C SER A 720 -15.59 -53.75 -57.27
N PRO A 721 -16.75 -53.48 -56.68
CA PRO A 721 -18.04 -54.01 -57.17
C PRO A 721 -18.46 -53.37 -58.50
N GLU A 722 -19.18 -54.16 -59.32
CA GLU A 722 -19.69 -53.74 -60.62
C GLU A 722 -20.65 -52.58 -60.55
N PRO A 723 -20.62 -51.65 -61.52
CA PRO A 723 -21.59 -50.53 -61.53
C PRO A 723 -23.01 -51.08 -61.72
N GLN A 724 -23.97 -50.39 -61.09
CA GLN A 724 -25.34 -50.78 -61.16
C GLN A 724 -26.22 -49.65 -61.75
N VAL A 725 -27.23 -50.04 -62.52
CA VAL A 725 -28.26 -49.08 -62.92
C VAL A 725 -29.59 -49.51 -62.30
N LEU A 726 -30.22 -48.58 -61.61
CA LEU A 726 -31.45 -48.82 -60.96
C LEU A 726 -32.53 -47.97 -61.63
N PHE A 727 -33.65 -48.67 -61.95
CA PHE A 727 -34.87 -47.94 -62.24
C PHE A 727 -35.50 -47.52 -60.93
N ILE A 728 -35.48 -46.22 -60.66
CA ILE A 728 -35.92 -45.63 -59.36
C ILE A 728 -37.42 -45.59 -59.25
N GLY A 729 -38.07 -45.20 -60.36
CA GLY A 729 -39.53 -45.13 -60.37
C GLY A 729 -40.08 -44.28 -61.52
N PHE A 730 -41.41 -44.05 -61.42
CA PHE A 730 -42.18 -43.27 -62.36
C PHE A 730 -42.22 -41.82 -61.86
N GLY A 731 -41.39 -40.96 -62.42
CA GLY A 731 -41.34 -39.53 -62.05
C GLY A 731 -42.53 -38.76 -62.59
N ALA A 732 -42.64 -37.47 -62.22
CA ALA A 732 -43.75 -36.61 -62.72
C ALA A 732 -43.67 -36.39 -64.23
N ASP A 733 -42.46 -36.37 -64.82
CA ASP A 733 -42.21 -36.01 -66.20
C ASP A 733 -41.45 -37.11 -66.94
N SER A 734 -40.85 -38.06 -66.25
CA SER A 734 -39.86 -39.03 -66.75
C SER A 734 -39.91 -40.37 -66.08
N LEU A 735 -39.38 -41.41 -66.74
CA LEU A 735 -38.96 -42.65 -66.10
C LEU A 735 -37.57 -42.41 -65.51
N ASP A 736 -37.45 -42.47 -64.15
CA ASP A 736 -36.25 -42.12 -63.46
C ASP A 736 -35.29 -43.26 -63.23
N PHE A 737 -34.11 -43.18 -63.71
CA PHE A 737 -32.99 -44.10 -63.55
C PHE A 737 -31.86 -43.45 -62.75
N GLU A 738 -31.04 -44.24 -62.07
CA GLU A 738 -29.85 -43.81 -61.39
C GLU A 738 -28.69 -44.77 -61.67
N ILE A 739 -27.59 -44.28 -62.24
CA ILE A 739 -26.34 -45.03 -62.27
C ILE A 739 -25.67 -44.93 -60.91
N ARG A 740 -25.27 -46.03 -60.33
CA ARG A 740 -24.48 -46.17 -59.12
C ARG A 740 -23.15 -46.80 -59.47
N ALA A 741 -22.08 -46.00 -59.49
CA ALA A 741 -20.75 -46.47 -59.82
C ALA A 741 -19.77 -46.20 -58.66
N ILE A 742 -18.94 -47.13 -58.29
CA ILE A 742 -17.88 -46.96 -57.34
C ILE A 742 -16.65 -46.44 -58.04
N LEU A 743 -16.07 -45.35 -57.52
CA LEU A 743 -14.88 -44.72 -58.07
C LEU A 743 -13.64 -45.11 -57.27
N ALA A 744 -12.49 -45.25 -57.96
CA ALA A 744 -11.21 -45.47 -57.30
C ALA A 744 -10.75 -44.29 -56.43
N ASP A 745 -11.16 -43.08 -56.85
CA ASP A 745 -10.90 -41.86 -56.07
C ASP A 745 -12.12 -40.94 -56.15
N VAL A 746 -12.71 -40.67 -54.96
CA VAL A 746 -13.92 -39.86 -54.78
C VAL A 746 -13.72 -38.42 -55.19
N LEU A 747 -12.49 -37.89 -55.24
CA LEU A 747 -12.19 -36.55 -55.64
C LEU A 747 -12.52 -36.29 -57.14
N PHE A 748 -12.54 -37.35 -57.96
CA PHE A 748 -12.94 -37.26 -59.35
C PHE A 748 -14.46 -37.35 -59.58
N ARG A 749 -15.28 -37.56 -58.52
CA ARG A 749 -16.73 -37.69 -58.62
C ARG A 749 -17.37 -36.62 -59.52
N PRO A 750 -17.08 -35.30 -59.40
CA PRO A 750 -17.73 -34.28 -60.24
C PRO A 750 -17.37 -34.46 -61.73
N LYS A 751 -16.09 -34.82 -62.01
CA LYS A 751 -15.64 -35.04 -63.36
C LYS A 751 -16.34 -36.28 -63.98
N VAL A 752 -16.36 -37.38 -63.22
CA VAL A 752 -17.00 -38.63 -63.67
C VAL A 752 -18.48 -38.45 -63.95
N ILE A 753 -19.20 -37.71 -63.08
CA ILE A 753 -20.62 -37.40 -63.30
C ILE A 753 -20.78 -36.57 -64.60
N SER A 754 -19.92 -35.57 -64.81
CA SER A 754 -19.93 -34.75 -66.05
C SER A 754 -19.65 -35.58 -67.29
N ASP A 755 -18.59 -36.39 -67.27
CA ASP A 755 -18.22 -37.24 -68.40
C ASP A 755 -19.34 -38.27 -68.72
N MET A 756 -19.94 -38.91 -67.76
CA MET A 756 -21.10 -39.78 -67.94
C MET A 756 -22.29 -39.04 -68.50
N ASN A 757 -22.61 -37.87 -68.02
CA ASN A 757 -23.71 -37.05 -68.58
C ASN A 757 -23.51 -36.70 -70.05
N HIS A 758 -22.27 -36.38 -70.45
CA HIS A 758 -21.96 -36.17 -71.86
C HIS A 758 -22.12 -37.47 -72.68
N ALA A 759 -21.61 -38.60 -72.19
CA ALA A 759 -21.77 -39.88 -72.84
C ALA A 759 -23.23 -40.27 -72.95
N ILE A 760 -24.03 -40.10 -71.94
CA ILE A 760 -25.48 -40.32 -71.94
C ILE A 760 -26.18 -39.47 -73.00
N ALA A 761 -25.88 -38.17 -73.02
CA ALA A 761 -26.47 -37.23 -73.98
C ALA A 761 -26.13 -37.63 -75.45
N GLN A 762 -24.91 -38.03 -75.70
CA GLN A 762 -24.47 -38.46 -77.02
C GLN A 762 -25.14 -39.78 -77.43
N ARG A 763 -25.18 -40.75 -76.50
CA ARG A 763 -25.74 -42.10 -76.78
C ARG A 763 -27.28 -42.02 -76.97
N PHE A 764 -27.96 -41.23 -76.13
CA PHE A 764 -29.39 -41.03 -76.26
C PHE A 764 -29.76 -40.36 -77.60
N ALA A 765 -28.99 -39.34 -78.00
CA ALA A 765 -29.16 -38.71 -79.28
C ALA A 765 -28.98 -39.71 -80.48
N ALA A 766 -27.97 -40.62 -80.41
CA ALA A 766 -27.67 -41.60 -81.43
C ALA A 766 -28.74 -42.70 -81.49
N GLU A 767 -29.30 -43.12 -80.39
CA GLU A 767 -30.31 -44.14 -80.27
C GLU A 767 -31.78 -43.63 -80.44
N GLY A 768 -31.91 -42.27 -80.54
CA GLY A 768 -33.27 -41.67 -80.66
C GLY A 768 -34.05 -41.64 -79.36
N ILE A 769 -33.40 -41.81 -78.22
CA ILE A 769 -34.03 -41.79 -76.89
C ILE A 769 -34.28 -40.36 -76.46
N GLU A 770 -35.55 -40.05 -76.14
CA GLU A 770 -35.97 -38.72 -75.77
C GLU A 770 -35.74 -38.43 -74.27
N ILE A 771 -35.11 -37.30 -73.97
CA ILE A 771 -35.08 -36.75 -72.64
C ILE A 771 -36.29 -35.81 -72.54
N PRO A 772 -37.25 -36.10 -71.65
CA PRO A 772 -38.50 -35.37 -71.66
C PRO A 772 -38.36 -33.92 -71.09
N PHE A 773 -39.06 -33.03 -71.70
CA PHE A 773 -39.35 -31.74 -71.08
C PHE A 773 -40.40 -31.93 -69.98
N ALA A 774 -40.56 -30.92 -69.14
CA ALA A 774 -41.61 -30.92 -68.14
C ALA A 774 -42.99 -31.17 -68.80
N GLN A 775 -43.67 -32.19 -68.36
CA GLN A 775 -44.98 -32.58 -68.88
C GLN A 775 -46.06 -31.91 -68.08
N ARG A 776 -47.04 -31.31 -68.78
CA ARG A 776 -48.22 -30.71 -68.16
C ARG A 776 -49.49 -31.11 -68.87
N ASP A 777 -50.37 -31.78 -68.23
CA ASP A 777 -51.73 -31.97 -68.66
C ASP A 777 -52.56 -30.69 -68.54
N LEU A 778 -52.97 -30.13 -69.65
CA LEU A 778 -53.80 -28.93 -69.67
C LEU A 778 -55.22 -29.32 -69.86
N TRP A 779 -56.02 -29.15 -68.87
CA TRP A 779 -57.46 -29.39 -68.94
C TRP A 779 -58.18 -28.08 -69.31
N LEU A 780 -58.61 -27.96 -70.56
CA LEU A 780 -59.38 -26.83 -71.04
C LEU A 780 -60.78 -26.96 -70.60
N ARG A 781 -61.25 -26.09 -69.74
CA ARG A 781 -62.65 -26.16 -69.26
C ARG A 781 -63.63 -25.71 -70.33
N ASN A 782 -63.28 -25.03 -71.36
CA ASN A 782 -64.12 -24.53 -72.46
C ASN A 782 -63.39 -24.87 -73.80
N PRO A 783 -63.32 -26.19 -74.16
CA PRO A 783 -62.67 -26.60 -75.37
C PRO A 783 -63.36 -26.18 -76.64
N GLU A 784 -64.71 -25.86 -76.55
CA GLU A 784 -65.55 -25.36 -77.66
C GLU A 784 -65.18 -23.98 -78.17
N LEU A 785 -64.36 -23.23 -77.42
CA LEU A 785 -63.87 -21.89 -77.79
C LEU A 785 -62.60 -21.91 -78.65
N LEU A 786 -62.09 -23.10 -78.94
CA LEU A 786 -60.88 -23.20 -79.77
C LEU A 786 -61.33 -23.33 -81.30
N PRO A 787 -60.62 -22.56 -82.21
CA PRO A 787 -60.89 -22.65 -83.63
C PRO A 787 -60.59 -24.08 -84.13
N GLY A 788 -61.78 -24.75 -84.65
CA GLY A 788 -61.60 -26.07 -85.16
C GLY A 788 -61.99 -27.23 -84.18
N ALA A 789 -62.45 -26.89 -82.97
CA ALA A 789 -62.97 -27.89 -82.03
C ALA A 789 -64.21 -28.54 -82.52
N LYS A 790 -64.23 -29.89 -82.61
CA LYS A 790 -65.45 -30.61 -82.85
C LYS A 790 -66.35 -30.59 -81.60
N PRO A 791 -67.66 -30.45 -81.70
CA PRO A 791 -68.55 -30.42 -80.54
C PRO A 791 -68.41 -31.69 -79.72
N VAL A 792 -68.05 -31.50 -78.44
CA VAL A 792 -67.99 -32.59 -77.48
C VAL A 792 -69.43 -33.03 -77.18
N PRO A 793 -69.83 -34.37 -77.28
CA PRO A 793 -71.09 -34.82 -76.90
C PRO A 793 -71.39 -34.49 -75.45
N LYS A 794 -72.46 -33.80 -75.14
CA LYS A 794 -72.94 -33.59 -73.77
C LYS A 794 -73.10 -34.94 -73.08
N HIS A 795 -72.27 -35.35 -72.29
CA HIS A 795 -72.53 -36.43 -71.34
C HIS A 795 -73.59 -35.88 -70.34
N SER A 796 -74.78 -36.60 -70.28
CA SER A 796 -75.83 -36.34 -69.38
C SER A 796 -75.31 -36.32 -67.90
N SER A 797 -75.75 -35.27 -67.23
CA SER A 797 -75.73 -35.09 -65.77
C SER A 797 -75.03 -36.17 -64.93
N ALA A 798 -73.91 -35.82 -64.43
CA ALA A 798 -73.32 -36.53 -63.33
C ALA A 798 -74.26 -36.73 -62.18
N THR A 799 -74.43 -38.00 -61.81
CA THR A 799 -74.95 -38.36 -60.47
C THR A 799 -74.12 -37.62 -59.42
N GLU A 800 -74.90 -36.89 -58.60
CA GLU A 800 -74.34 -36.26 -57.42
C GLU A 800 -73.43 -37.20 -56.68
N PRO A 801 -72.25 -36.80 -56.23
CA PRO A 801 -71.42 -37.65 -55.39
C PRO A 801 -72.19 -37.94 -54.12
N LYS A 802 -72.52 -39.22 -53.86
CA LYS A 802 -72.98 -39.66 -52.57
C LYS A 802 -71.95 -39.18 -51.55
N THR A 803 -72.43 -38.34 -50.62
CA THR A 803 -71.68 -38.00 -49.39
C THR A 803 -71.40 -39.33 -48.70
N VAL A 804 -70.12 -39.73 -48.71
CA VAL A 804 -69.61 -40.76 -47.82
C VAL A 804 -69.65 -40.18 -46.44
N GLU A 805 -70.60 -40.59 -45.61
CA GLU A 805 -70.59 -40.33 -44.18
C GLU A 805 -69.27 -40.92 -43.66
N THR A 806 -68.40 -39.97 -43.25
CA THR A 806 -67.20 -40.29 -42.43
C THR A 806 -67.77 -40.88 -41.13
N PRO A 807 -67.38 -42.11 -40.73
CA PRO A 807 -67.71 -42.63 -39.41
C PRO A 807 -67.33 -41.61 -38.36
N ASP A 808 -68.24 -41.25 -37.44
CA ASP A 808 -67.94 -40.41 -36.25
C ASP A 808 -66.64 -40.81 -35.60
N ALA A 809 -65.70 -39.97 -35.71
CA ALA A 809 -64.50 -40.07 -34.91
C ALA A 809 -64.92 -39.87 -33.45
N LYS A 810 -65.08 -40.93 -32.74
CA LYS A 810 -65.31 -40.98 -31.31
C LYS A 810 -64.23 -40.15 -30.70
N LYS A 811 -64.58 -38.95 -30.18
CA LYS A 811 -63.64 -38.18 -29.39
C LYS A 811 -63.19 -38.99 -28.20
N MET A 812 -62.03 -39.58 -28.29
CA MET A 812 -61.31 -40.19 -27.16
C MET A 812 -61.20 -39.19 -25.99
N THR A 813 -61.70 -39.60 -24.82
CA THR A 813 -61.52 -38.81 -23.61
C THR A 813 -60.00 -38.72 -23.23
N PRO A 814 -59.57 -37.66 -22.54
CA PRO A 814 -58.21 -37.56 -22.13
C PRO A 814 -57.66 -38.74 -21.33
N GLU A 815 -58.60 -39.54 -20.71
CA GLU A 815 -58.26 -40.73 -19.94
C GLU A 815 -57.97 -41.94 -20.83
N GLU A 816 -58.70 -42.12 -21.95
CA GLU A 816 -58.43 -43.17 -22.94
C GLU A 816 -57.14 -42.90 -23.73
N ALA A 817 -56.77 -41.63 -23.94
CA ALA A 817 -55.51 -41.27 -24.57
C ALA A 817 -54.32 -41.59 -23.65
N ARG A 818 -54.41 -41.38 -22.32
CA ARG A 818 -53.39 -41.75 -21.35
C ARG A 818 -53.18 -43.30 -21.27
N ALA A 819 -54.17 -44.05 -21.37
CA ALA A 819 -54.06 -45.53 -21.34
C ALA A 819 -53.37 -46.13 -22.59
N LEU A 820 -53.34 -45.40 -23.70
CA LEU A 820 -52.71 -45.87 -24.95
C LEU A 820 -51.26 -45.46 -25.14
N TYR A 821 -50.85 -44.32 -24.48
CA TYR A 821 -49.47 -43.70 -24.65
C TYR A 821 -48.56 -43.73 -23.43
N GLY A 822 -48.94 -44.41 -22.34
CA GLY A 822 -48.11 -44.67 -21.20
C GLY A 822 -47.62 -43.34 -20.50
N ASP A 823 -47.80 -43.25 -19.19
CA ASP A 823 -47.25 -42.18 -18.36
C ASP A 823 -45.69 -42.27 -18.40
N ASP A 824 -45.06 -41.31 -19.07
CA ASP A 824 -43.63 -41.03 -18.91
C ASP A 824 -43.51 -39.75 -18.03
N ASP A 825 -43.53 -39.99 -16.71
CA ASP A 825 -43.37 -38.97 -15.69
C ASP A 825 -41.89 -38.49 -15.65
N GLY A 826 -41.58 -37.47 -16.48
CA GLY A 826 -40.37 -36.70 -16.42
C GLY A 826 -40.69 -35.35 -15.78
N ASP A 827 -40.53 -35.27 -14.46
CA ASP A 827 -40.55 -34.07 -13.64
C ASP A 827 -39.60 -32.97 -14.18
N SER A 828 -40.11 -31.85 -14.65
CA SER A 828 -39.39 -30.57 -14.70
C SER A 828 -40.37 -29.41 -14.63
N GLY A 829 -40.58 -28.95 -13.39
CA GLY A 829 -41.24 -27.70 -13.11
C GLY A 829 -40.42 -26.52 -13.66
N GLY A 830 -41.03 -25.71 -14.48
CA GLY A 830 -40.53 -24.42 -14.93
C GLY A 830 -41.69 -23.48 -15.13
N GLU A 831 -41.92 -22.63 -14.14
CA GLU A 831 -42.85 -21.50 -14.22
C GLU A 831 -42.47 -20.62 -15.43
N MET A 832 -43.44 -20.40 -16.32
CA MET A 832 -43.40 -19.32 -17.30
C MET A 832 -44.31 -18.21 -16.83
N ASP A 833 -43.72 -17.18 -16.30
CA ASP A 833 -44.36 -15.87 -16.16
C ASP A 833 -44.42 -15.16 -17.51
N GLY A 834 -45.61 -14.59 -17.77
CA GLY A 834 -45.96 -13.96 -19.00
C GLY A 834 -45.25 -12.63 -19.28
N TYR A 835 -45.01 -12.37 -20.55
CA TYR A 835 -44.76 -11.00 -21.04
C TYR A 835 -45.81 -10.61 -22.07
N GLY A 836 -46.65 -9.69 -21.66
CA GLY A 836 -47.57 -8.96 -22.49
C GLY A 836 -46.84 -7.97 -23.39
N GLY A 837 -47.28 -7.86 -24.63
CA GLY A 837 -46.72 -6.93 -25.59
C GLY A 837 -47.07 -5.47 -25.32
N HIS A 838 -46.19 -4.61 -25.78
CA HIS A 838 -46.55 -3.27 -26.23
C HIS A 838 -45.70 -2.86 -27.42
N THR A 839 -46.40 -2.48 -28.44
CA THR A 839 -46.02 -1.78 -29.68
C THR A 839 -45.45 -0.39 -29.38
N SER A 840 -44.36 -0.02 -29.95
CA SER A 840 -44.14 1.12 -30.86
C SER A 840 -42.65 1.25 -31.21
#